data_08fd0b76b4f7d0b0d49bd6ef3dbf6111
#
_entry.id   08fd0b76b4f7d0b0d49bd6ef3dbf6111
#
_cell.length_a   1.000
_cell.length_b   1.000
_cell.length_c   1.000
_cell.angle_alpha   90.00
_cell.angle_beta   90.00
_cell.angle_gamma   90.00
#
_symmetry.space_group_name_H-M   'P 1'
#
loop_
_entity.id
_entity.type
_entity.pdbx_description
1 polymer ?
#
loop_
_entity_poly.entity_id
_entity_poly.type
_entity_poly.pdbx_seq_one_letter_code
_entity_poly.pdbx_strand_id
1 'polypeptide(L)'
;MTLDRRQFMEAVAGAALTPLLGRAGSAMPSTDRPGAPAPSDVAAADLDVRSVRRPPTTRRNSHYPTNRAPLLAEHFVKLPVASVRPHGWLRRQLELQRDGLTGHLGEISIWLSKQDNAWLNKEGKGKHGWEELPYWLKGYGDIGYTLDDAGMIRESKFWIEAVLANQRDSGDFGPDVFKGAGKRTPSRDLWTNMPMLFCLQSYHEYSQDARVLRLMQRYFAWQRTVPEDLFLKDYWENSRGGDNLVSVYWLYNRTGDPSLLELATKIHRNTADWRQKGKLPNWHNVNIAQSFREPATYWLQSHDSRDLNATYDDFDLVRELYGQVPGGMFGADEDARPGYDDPRQAIETCGMVEQITSNALLLRFTGDSRWADNSEDVALNMFPAAFTSDYRALRYLTAPNMVVSDSRNHHPGIANDGPFLMMNPFSSRCCQHNHAAGWIYYVENSWMATPDDGLAAQLYGESEVRARVGDGTDVRLVADTRYPFEEQVRITVESPRPVAFPLYLRIPRWCRSAALRINGQHIAVAARPGEYLRIARRWRSNDRVVLDLPMELGVREWRKNKNSVSVDYGPLTFSLAIAERYVQRSSTETVQRDARWQEGADASRWPAFEIQPASAWNYGLRLNESDPRSSFTVVRKSWPADGNPFATGQAPIELRATGRKLPSWEIDEHGLCAVLPQSPVASDEPVETLRLIPMGAARLRIAAFPTLG
;
A
#
# COMPACT_ATOMS: atom_id res chain seq x y z
N MET A 1 -32.87 -23.41 -26.11
CA MET A 1 -33.37 -24.41 -25.15
C MET A 1 -32.74 -24.06 -23.81
N THR A 2 -33.48 -23.36 -23.02
CA THR A 2 -33.11 -22.89 -21.67
C THR A 2 -33.58 -23.95 -20.68
N LEU A 3 -32.65 -24.57 -19.96
CA LEU A 3 -32.96 -25.47 -18.84
C LEU A 3 -33.02 -24.62 -17.55
N ASP A 4 -34.15 -24.78 -16.86
CA ASP A 4 -34.56 -24.05 -15.68
C ASP A 4 -33.84 -24.56 -14.42
N ARG A 5 -33.49 -23.62 -13.55
CA ARG A 5 -32.73 -23.81 -12.31
C ARG A 5 -33.43 -24.62 -11.21
N ARG A 6 -34.64 -25.14 -11.46
CA ARG A 6 -35.45 -25.85 -10.47
C ARG A 6 -35.29 -27.37 -10.46
N GLN A 7 -34.62 -27.95 -11.44
CA GLN A 7 -34.51 -29.43 -11.57
C GLN A 7 -33.25 -30.06 -10.96
N PHE A 8 -32.40 -29.24 -10.31
CA PHE A 8 -31.16 -29.76 -9.67
C PHE A 8 -31.24 -29.94 -8.14
N MET A 9 -32.38 -29.65 -7.51
CA MET A 9 -32.55 -29.68 -6.04
C MET A 9 -33.39 -30.82 -5.49
N GLU A 10 -33.78 -31.82 -6.30
CA GLU A 10 -34.66 -32.92 -5.85
C GLU A 10 -34.02 -34.33 -5.79
N ALA A 11 -32.69 -34.43 -5.86
CA ALA A 11 -32.03 -35.75 -5.91
C ALA A 11 -31.17 -36.09 -4.67
N VAL A 12 -31.32 -35.43 -3.54
CA VAL A 12 -30.65 -35.80 -2.27
C VAL A 12 -31.59 -35.61 -1.10
N ALA A 13 -32.59 -36.47 -0.95
CA ALA A 13 -33.29 -36.66 0.31
C ALA A 13 -33.95 -38.04 0.30
N GLY A 14 -33.43 -38.95 1.09
CA GLY A 14 -34.12 -40.19 1.36
C GLY A 14 -33.22 -41.38 1.78
N ALA A 15 -32.82 -41.44 3.03
CA ALA A 15 -32.70 -42.70 3.76
C ALA A 15 -32.64 -42.39 5.29
N ALA A 16 -33.74 -42.59 5.93
CA ALA A 16 -33.94 -42.42 7.36
C ALA A 16 -33.51 -43.63 8.18
N LEU A 17 -33.10 -43.35 9.40
CA LEU A 17 -32.79 -44.19 10.53
C LEU A 17 -33.90 -45.13 10.97
N THR A 18 -33.53 -46.28 11.54
CA THR A 18 -34.16 -46.82 12.78
C THR A 18 -33.17 -47.72 13.53
N PRO A 19 -33.20 -47.73 14.89
CA PRO A 19 -32.25 -48.43 15.75
C PRO A 19 -32.76 -49.77 16.25
N LEU A 20 -31.85 -50.70 16.58
CA LEU A 20 -32.17 -51.89 17.38
C LEU A 20 -31.08 -52.15 18.43
N LEU A 21 -31.57 -52.16 19.67
CA LEU A 21 -30.92 -52.62 20.89
C LEU A 21 -30.76 -54.12 20.93
N GLY A 22 -29.68 -54.63 21.56
CA GLY A 22 -29.71 -55.98 22.07
C GLY A 22 -28.37 -56.65 22.39
N ARG A 23 -27.94 -56.54 23.66
CA ARG A 23 -27.31 -57.53 24.55
C ARG A 23 -26.08 -58.36 24.14
N ALA A 24 -25.01 -58.06 24.89
CA ALA A 24 -24.25 -58.93 25.83
C ALA A 24 -23.63 -60.23 25.35
N GLY A 25 -22.31 -60.32 25.52
CA GLY A 25 -21.65 -61.47 26.11
C GLY A 25 -20.72 -62.26 25.25
N SER A 26 -19.48 -62.14 25.51
CA SER A 26 -18.47 -63.19 25.83
C SER A 26 -17.09 -62.84 25.29
N ALA A 27 -16.14 -62.89 26.17
CA ALA A 27 -14.71 -62.78 25.92
C ALA A 27 -14.17 -64.02 25.21
N MET A 28 -13.15 -63.80 24.37
CA MET A 28 -11.91 -64.55 24.11
C MET A 28 -11.33 -64.29 22.72
N PRO A 29 -10.09 -64.53 22.44
CA PRO A 29 -8.85 -64.01 22.99
C PRO A 29 -8.05 -63.12 21.97
N SER A 30 -7.02 -62.46 22.49
CA SER A 30 -6.05 -61.70 21.77
C SER A 30 -5.34 -62.47 20.63
N THR A 31 -5.48 -62.02 19.41
CA THR A 31 -4.53 -62.30 18.33
C THR A 31 -3.80 -61.02 18.02
N ASP A 32 -2.46 -61.05 18.18
CA ASP A 32 -1.53 -60.03 17.72
C ASP A 32 -1.83 -59.61 16.31
N ARG A 33 -2.25 -58.33 16.12
CA ARG A 33 -2.16 -57.65 14.85
C ARG A 33 -0.82 -56.91 14.81
N PRO A 34 -0.01 -57.05 13.73
CA PRO A 34 1.20 -56.28 13.57
C PRO A 34 0.87 -54.79 13.62
N GLY A 35 1.64 -54.08 14.42
CA GLY A 35 1.49 -52.60 14.58
C GLY A 35 1.48 -51.94 13.23
N ALA A 36 0.60 -50.98 13.06
CA ALA A 36 0.65 -50.02 11.96
C ALA A 36 2.06 -49.44 11.92
N PRO A 37 2.71 -49.34 10.75
CA PRO A 37 4.02 -48.74 10.69
C PRO A 37 3.91 -47.31 11.17
N ALA A 38 4.82 -46.94 12.09
CA ALA A 38 5.05 -45.56 12.46
C ALA A 38 5.29 -44.74 11.18
N PRO A 39 4.85 -43.46 11.11
CA PRO A 39 5.12 -42.62 9.95
C PRO A 39 6.63 -42.63 9.71
N SER A 40 7.01 -43.27 8.60
CA SER A 40 8.40 -43.46 8.21
C SER A 40 9.10 -42.11 8.05
N ASP A 41 10.29 -42.02 8.60
CA ASP A 41 11.33 -41.01 8.33
C ASP A 41 11.72 -40.94 6.84
N VAL A 42 10.81 -40.40 6.01
CA VAL A 42 11.12 -40.03 4.64
C VAL A 42 10.88 -38.54 4.53
N ALA A 43 11.85 -37.74 4.90
CA ALA A 43 11.89 -36.34 4.48
C ALA A 43 13.02 -35.47 5.01
N ALA A 44 14.07 -35.96 5.63
CA ALA A 44 15.21 -35.10 6.00
C ALA A 44 16.09 -34.69 4.80
N ALA A 45 16.03 -35.42 3.69
CA ALA A 45 16.90 -35.19 2.53
C ALA A 45 16.45 -34.10 1.55
N ASP A 46 15.18 -33.63 1.63
CA ASP A 46 14.60 -32.69 0.66
C ASP A 46 14.32 -31.27 1.24
N LEU A 47 14.68 -30.98 2.48
CA LEU A 47 14.43 -29.69 3.12
C LEU A 47 15.70 -28.86 3.22
N ASP A 48 15.79 -27.75 2.47
CA ASP A 48 16.83 -26.72 2.59
C ASP A 48 16.21 -25.41 3.11
N VAL A 49 16.56 -25.01 4.32
CA VAL A 49 16.10 -23.76 4.93
C VAL A 49 17.29 -22.90 5.32
N ARG A 50 17.31 -21.67 4.82
CA ARG A 50 18.40 -20.72 5.10
C ARG A 50 17.94 -19.28 5.02
N SER A 51 18.62 -18.40 5.77
CA SER A 51 18.47 -16.95 5.62
C SER A 51 19.23 -16.47 4.38
N VAL A 52 18.57 -15.66 3.56
CA VAL A 52 19.16 -15.07 2.35
C VAL A 52 18.73 -13.60 2.25
N ARG A 53 19.59 -12.75 1.75
CA ARG A 53 19.26 -11.32 1.57
C ARG A 53 18.11 -11.12 0.59
N ARG A 54 18.07 -11.92 -0.47
CA ARG A 54 17.10 -11.81 -1.58
C ARG A 54 17.17 -13.06 -2.45
N PRO A 55 16.13 -13.35 -3.26
CA PRO A 55 16.20 -14.43 -4.24
C PRO A 55 17.31 -14.20 -5.28
N PRO A 56 17.93 -15.28 -5.78
CA PRO A 56 18.98 -15.19 -6.79
C PRO A 56 18.37 -14.78 -8.15
N THR A 57 19.14 -14.02 -8.94
CA THR A 57 18.77 -13.59 -10.31
C THR A 57 19.53 -14.34 -11.41
N THR A 58 20.13 -15.49 -11.07
CA THR A 58 20.86 -16.36 -12.03
C THR A 58 19.93 -17.11 -12.98
N ARG A 59 18.63 -17.15 -12.67
CA ARG A 59 17.56 -17.70 -13.51
C ARG A 59 16.50 -16.63 -13.73
N ARG A 60 15.58 -16.90 -14.64
CA ARG A 60 14.35 -16.11 -14.85
C ARG A 60 13.15 -17.00 -14.58
N ASN A 61 12.09 -16.42 -14.05
CA ASN A 61 10.85 -17.13 -13.82
C ASN A 61 10.29 -17.68 -15.13
N SER A 62 9.89 -18.96 -15.13
CA SER A 62 9.43 -19.68 -16.31
C SER A 62 7.94 -19.46 -16.61
N HIS A 63 7.18 -18.90 -15.66
CA HIS A 63 5.71 -18.87 -15.69
C HIS A 63 5.14 -17.46 -15.87
N TYR A 64 5.94 -16.43 -15.54
CA TYR A 64 5.51 -15.03 -15.55
C TYR A 64 6.48 -14.15 -16.36
N PRO A 65 5.96 -13.10 -17.02
CA PRO A 65 6.83 -12.14 -17.71
C PRO A 65 7.83 -11.50 -16.75
N THR A 66 9.11 -11.61 -17.07
CA THR A 66 10.22 -11.04 -16.32
C THR A 66 11.00 -10.06 -17.19
N ASN A 67 11.92 -9.31 -16.59
CA ASN A 67 12.83 -8.45 -17.34
C ASN A 67 13.60 -9.26 -18.37
N ARG A 68 13.43 -8.87 -19.64
CA ARG A 68 14.11 -9.43 -20.81
C ARG A 68 15.47 -8.76 -20.98
N ALA A 69 16.51 -9.50 -21.39
CA ALA A 69 17.79 -8.89 -21.73
C ALA A 69 17.63 -7.80 -22.80
N PRO A 70 18.34 -6.65 -22.71
CA PRO A 70 19.47 -6.37 -21.81
C PRO A 70 19.08 -5.90 -20.40
N LEU A 71 17.78 -5.76 -20.06
CA LEU A 71 17.42 -5.35 -18.72
C LEU A 71 17.95 -6.34 -17.67
N LEU A 72 18.42 -5.80 -16.53
CA LEU A 72 18.80 -6.60 -15.37
C LEU A 72 17.62 -7.46 -14.91
N ALA A 73 17.91 -8.68 -14.51
CA ALA A 73 16.91 -9.56 -13.92
C ALA A 73 16.44 -9.00 -12.57
N GLU A 74 15.14 -8.94 -12.38
CA GLU A 74 14.52 -8.51 -11.12
C GLU A 74 14.57 -9.63 -10.06
N HIS A 75 14.58 -9.26 -8.78
CA HIS A 75 14.60 -10.21 -7.67
C HIS A 75 13.23 -10.78 -7.33
N PHE A 76 12.16 -10.03 -7.64
CA PHE A 76 10.78 -10.48 -7.49
C PHE A 76 9.99 -10.12 -8.73
N VAL A 77 9.03 -10.95 -9.05
CA VAL A 77 8.18 -10.83 -10.25
C VAL A 77 6.75 -10.59 -9.80
N LYS A 78 6.14 -9.50 -10.28
CA LYS A 78 4.72 -9.20 -9.99
C LYS A 78 3.85 -10.34 -10.50
N LEU A 79 2.97 -10.85 -9.67
CA LEU A 79 1.89 -11.74 -10.09
C LEU A 79 0.82 -10.95 -10.85
N PRO A 80 0.08 -11.58 -11.77
CA PRO A 80 -1.05 -10.94 -12.43
C PRO A 80 -2.08 -10.43 -11.41
N VAL A 81 -2.76 -9.34 -11.73
CA VAL A 81 -3.82 -8.79 -10.89
C VAL A 81 -4.86 -9.85 -10.52
N ALA A 82 -5.40 -9.80 -9.31
CA ALA A 82 -6.31 -10.79 -8.72
C ALA A 82 -5.69 -12.18 -8.43
N SER A 83 -4.38 -12.39 -8.64
CA SER A 83 -3.69 -13.60 -8.16
C SER A 83 -3.63 -13.66 -6.64
N VAL A 84 -3.57 -12.50 -5.98
CA VAL A 84 -3.62 -12.36 -4.53
C VAL A 84 -5.02 -11.89 -4.13
N ARG A 85 -5.66 -12.62 -3.23
CA ARG A 85 -6.99 -12.29 -2.70
C ARG A 85 -6.91 -12.10 -1.19
N PRO A 86 -7.27 -10.92 -0.68
CA PRO A 86 -7.26 -10.68 0.76
C PRO A 86 -8.43 -11.35 1.45
N HIS A 87 -8.26 -11.67 2.73
CA HIS A 87 -9.26 -12.16 3.65
C HIS A 87 -9.31 -11.27 4.90
N GLY A 88 -10.20 -11.57 5.83
CA GLY A 88 -10.32 -10.91 7.12
C GLY A 88 -10.26 -9.39 7.06
N TRP A 89 -9.45 -8.78 7.91
CA TRP A 89 -9.35 -7.33 8.02
C TRP A 89 -8.81 -6.67 6.73
N LEU A 90 -7.92 -7.33 6.02
CA LEU A 90 -7.32 -6.77 4.79
C LEU A 90 -8.36 -6.73 3.66
N ARG A 91 -9.19 -7.76 3.53
CA ARG A 91 -10.35 -7.74 2.63
C ARG A 91 -11.33 -6.64 3.03
N ARG A 92 -11.56 -6.47 4.35
CA ARG A 92 -12.45 -5.44 4.86
C ARG A 92 -12.03 -4.03 4.44
N GLN A 93 -10.73 -3.74 4.35
CA GLN A 93 -10.26 -2.44 3.84
C GLN A 93 -10.68 -2.20 2.37
N LEU A 94 -10.57 -3.22 1.52
CA LEU A 94 -11.03 -3.10 0.11
C LEU A 94 -12.56 -2.97 0.02
N GLU A 95 -13.30 -3.68 0.87
CA GLU A 95 -14.75 -3.56 0.95
C GLU A 95 -15.19 -2.16 1.40
N LEU A 96 -14.50 -1.60 2.40
CA LEU A 96 -14.75 -0.22 2.84
C LEU A 96 -14.45 0.80 1.72
N GLN A 97 -13.41 0.61 0.91
CA GLN A 97 -13.16 1.44 -0.25
C GLN A 97 -14.26 1.28 -1.32
N ARG A 98 -14.70 0.04 -1.61
CA ARG A 98 -15.80 -0.25 -2.53
C ARG A 98 -17.12 0.40 -2.08
N ASP A 99 -17.45 0.28 -0.79
CA ASP A 99 -18.71 0.77 -0.21
C ASP A 99 -18.64 2.28 0.14
N GLY A 100 -17.45 2.84 0.17
CA GLY A 100 -17.14 4.24 0.42
C GLY A 100 -16.83 5.04 -0.85
N LEU A 101 -15.94 6.03 -0.73
CA LEU A 101 -15.63 6.98 -1.81
C LEU A 101 -15.18 6.28 -3.10
N THR A 102 -14.25 5.33 -3.01
CA THR A 102 -13.70 4.68 -4.22
C THR A 102 -14.80 4.11 -5.11
N GLY A 103 -15.76 3.37 -4.51
CA GLY A 103 -16.83 2.74 -5.27
C GLY A 103 -17.88 3.71 -5.83
N HIS A 104 -17.99 4.90 -5.23
CA HIS A 104 -19.06 5.86 -5.52
C HIS A 104 -18.58 7.17 -6.16
N LEU A 105 -17.29 7.37 -6.38
CA LEU A 105 -16.78 8.59 -7.02
C LEU A 105 -17.37 8.83 -8.40
N GLY A 106 -17.66 7.79 -9.18
CA GLY A 106 -18.32 7.90 -10.48
C GLY A 106 -19.72 8.51 -10.39
N GLU A 107 -20.38 8.50 -9.22
CA GLU A 107 -21.71 9.07 -8.98
C GLU A 107 -21.64 10.52 -8.50
N ILE A 108 -20.53 10.92 -7.85
CA ILE A 108 -20.47 12.20 -7.14
C ILE A 108 -19.42 13.18 -7.68
N SER A 109 -18.33 12.70 -8.28
CA SER A 109 -17.28 13.57 -8.81
C SER A 109 -17.55 13.99 -10.24
N ILE A 110 -17.64 15.32 -10.48
CA ILE A 110 -17.80 15.87 -11.83
C ILE A 110 -16.69 15.43 -12.79
N TRP A 111 -15.48 15.17 -12.26
CA TRP A 111 -14.32 14.76 -13.05
C TRP A 111 -14.45 13.37 -13.65
N LEU A 112 -15.33 12.53 -13.07
CA LEU A 112 -15.69 11.19 -13.57
C LEU A 112 -17.04 11.19 -14.29
N SER A 113 -17.65 12.34 -14.51
CA SER A 113 -18.87 12.44 -15.33
C SER A 113 -18.61 11.88 -16.72
N LYS A 114 -19.54 11.07 -17.22
CA LYS A 114 -19.52 10.55 -18.60
C LYS A 114 -19.95 11.61 -19.63
N GLN A 115 -20.59 12.69 -19.18
CA GLN A 115 -20.98 13.80 -20.03
C GLN A 115 -19.79 14.73 -20.24
N ASP A 116 -19.45 15.01 -21.51
CA ASP A 116 -18.40 15.95 -21.91
C ASP A 116 -17.02 15.62 -21.27
N ASN A 117 -16.65 14.31 -21.27
CA ASN A 117 -15.40 13.82 -20.72
C ASN A 117 -14.36 13.61 -21.83
N ALA A 118 -13.17 14.17 -21.64
CA ALA A 118 -12.09 14.13 -22.61
C ALA A 118 -11.57 12.72 -22.93
N TRP A 119 -11.75 11.76 -22.05
CA TRP A 119 -11.38 10.36 -22.28
C TRP A 119 -12.35 9.60 -23.19
N LEU A 120 -13.56 10.15 -23.43
CA LEU A 120 -14.63 9.48 -24.17
C LEU A 120 -14.73 9.88 -25.64
N ASN A 121 -13.78 10.66 -26.15
CA ASN A 121 -13.76 11.02 -27.56
C ASN A 121 -12.34 11.04 -28.14
N LYS A 122 -12.22 10.84 -29.44
CA LYS A 122 -10.95 10.70 -30.16
C LYS A 122 -10.12 12.00 -30.14
N GLU A 123 -10.79 13.15 -30.12
CA GLU A 123 -10.14 14.46 -30.07
C GLU A 123 -9.52 14.76 -28.71
N GLY A 124 -9.93 14.04 -27.66
CA GLY A 124 -9.49 14.26 -26.28
C GLY A 124 -9.97 15.58 -25.69
N LYS A 125 -11.08 16.12 -26.22
CA LYS A 125 -11.67 17.37 -25.75
C LYS A 125 -12.84 17.12 -24.83
N GLY A 126 -12.98 17.97 -23.81
CA GLY A 126 -14.06 17.89 -22.83
C GLY A 126 -13.83 18.85 -21.68
N LYS A 127 -14.88 19.13 -20.93
CA LYS A 127 -14.82 19.95 -19.71
C LYS A 127 -14.19 19.18 -18.55
N HIS A 128 -14.29 17.85 -18.58
CA HIS A 128 -13.88 16.93 -17.52
C HIS A 128 -12.93 15.90 -18.06
N GLY A 129 -12.24 15.20 -17.16
CA GLY A 129 -11.36 14.08 -17.49
C GLY A 129 -9.93 14.51 -17.82
N TRP A 130 -9.09 14.58 -16.78
CA TRP A 130 -7.65 14.73 -16.89
C TRP A 130 -7.00 13.58 -16.07
N GLU A 131 -6.25 13.86 -15.01
CA GLU A 131 -5.61 12.83 -14.18
C GLU A 131 -6.57 12.09 -13.25
N GLU A 132 -7.74 12.65 -12.98
CA GLU A 132 -8.69 12.10 -12.01
C GLU A 132 -9.20 10.73 -12.41
N LEU A 133 -9.52 10.57 -13.70
CA LEU A 133 -9.98 9.27 -14.20
C LEU A 133 -8.93 8.17 -14.01
N PRO A 134 -7.71 8.28 -14.52
CA PRO A 134 -6.72 7.21 -14.35
C PRO A 134 -6.28 7.05 -12.89
N TYR A 135 -6.25 8.11 -12.09
CA TYR A 135 -5.96 8.01 -10.66
C TYR A 135 -7.00 7.16 -9.92
N TRP A 136 -8.28 7.38 -10.20
CA TRP A 136 -9.34 6.56 -9.64
C TRP A 136 -9.34 5.14 -10.22
N LEU A 137 -9.26 5.04 -11.54
CA LEU A 137 -9.43 3.77 -12.27
C LEU A 137 -8.35 2.74 -11.94
N LYS A 138 -7.09 3.17 -11.67
CA LYS A 138 -6.00 2.26 -11.30
C LYS A 138 -6.26 1.52 -9.98
N GLY A 139 -6.93 2.16 -9.02
CA GLY A 139 -7.34 1.49 -7.78
C GLY A 139 -8.71 0.84 -7.90
N TYR A 140 -9.68 1.53 -8.46
CA TYR A 140 -11.04 1.03 -8.64
C TYR A 140 -11.09 -0.26 -9.45
N GLY A 141 -10.37 -0.30 -10.59
CA GLY A 141 -10.31 -1.49 -11.44
C GLY A 141 -9.69 -2.67 -10.71
N ASP A 142 -8.54 -2.47 -10.09
CA ASP A 142 -7.81 -3.54 -9.41
C ASP A 142 -8.55 -4.07 -8.18
N ILE A 143 -9.27 -3.21 -7.43
CA ILE A 143 -10.19 -3.65 -6.37
C ILE A 143 -11.32 -4.51 -6.98
N GLY A 144 -11.93 -4.06 -8.07
CA GLY A 144 -12.98 -4.80 -8.76
C GLY A 144 -12.54 -6.19 -9.21
N TYR A 145 -11.37 -6.29 -9.81
CA TYR A 145 -10.79 -7.58 -10.25
C TYR A 145 -10.44 -8.48 -9.05
N THR A 146 -9.90 -7.92 -7.99
CA THR A 146 -9.47 -8.67 -6.80
C THR A 146 -10.64 -9.16 -5.96
N LEU A 147 -11.70 -8.35 -5.81
CA LEU A 147 -12.92 -8.73 -5.09
C LEU A 147 -13.89 -9.54 -5.96
N ASP A 148 -13.63 -9.66 -7.25
CA ASP A 148 -14.54 -10.24 -8.25
C ASP A 148 -15.90 -9.53 -8.29
N ASP A 149 -15.85 -8.16 -8.16
CA ASP A 149 -17.05 -7.33 -8.16
C ASP A 149 -17.50 -7.01 -9.59
N ALA A 150 -18.62 -7.62 -9.99
CA ALA A 150 -19.15 -7.48 -11.34
C ALA A 150 -19.53 -6.05 -11.73
N GLY A 151 -19.90 -5.20 -10.77
CA GLY A 151 -20.24 -3.79 -10.99
C GLY A 151 -18.97 -2.99 -11.33
N MET A 152 -17.96 -3.10 -10.48
CA MET A 152 -16.67 -2.43 -10.67
C MET A 152 -15.96 -2.90 -11.95
N ILE A 153 -16.02 -4.19 -12.24
CA ILE A 153 -15.44 -4.77 -13.48
C ILE A 153 -16.12 -4.18 -14.72
N ARG A 154 -17.45 -4.09 -14.74
CA ARG A 154 -18.17 -3.49 -15.89
C ARG A 154 -17.85 -2.01 -16.08
N GLU A 155 -17.79 -1.24 -14.99
CA GLU A 155 -17.45 0.19 -15.06
C GLU A 155 -16.00 0.40 -15.51
N SER A 156 -15.06 -0.36 -14.98
CA SER A 156 -13.66 -0.33 -15.42
C SER A 156 -13.54 -0.66 -16.91
N LYS A 157 -14.23 -1.71 -17.35
CA LYS A 157 -14.25 -2.10 -18.76
C LYS A 157 -14.82 -0.98 -19.65
N PHE A 158 -15.87 -0.28 -19.22
CA PHE A 158 -16.43 0.84 -19.98
C PHE A 158 -15.37 1.90 -20.28
N TRP A 159 -14.60 2.33 -19.28
CA TRP A 159 -13.56 3.33 -19.46
C TRP A 159 -12.38 2.83 -20.29
N ILE A 160 -11.96 1.59 -20.09
CA ILE A 160 -10.87 0.97 -20.87
C ILE A 160 -11.28 0.82 -22.35
N GLU A 161 -12.50 0.36 -22.62
CA GLU A 161 -13.03 0.27 -24.00
C GLU A 161 -13.05 1.63 -24.70
N ALA A 162 -13.44 2.68 -23.98
CA ALA A 162 -13.41 4.04 -24.54
C ALA A 162 -11.96 4.46 -24.88
N VAL A 163 -10.99 4.21 -24.01
CA VAL A 163 -9.57 4.50 -24.28
C VAL A 163 -9.07 3.72 -25.52
N LEU A 164 -9.39 2.43 -25.60
CA LEU A 164 -8.99 1.58 -26.72
C LEU A 164 -9.60 2.05 -28.06
N ALA A 165 -10.88 2.47 -28.03
CA ALA A 165 -11.60 2.92 -29.22
C ALA A 165 -11.16 4.32 -29.71
N ASN A 166 -10.71 5.17 -28.80
CA ASN A 166 -10.39 6.58 -29.07
C ASN A 166 -8.90 6.85 -29.33
N GLN A 167 -8.08 5.80 -29.52
CA GLN A 167 -6.69 6.02 -29.95
C GLN A 167 -6.64 6.70 -31.33
N ARG A 168 -5.90 7.79 -31.44
CA ARG A 168 -5.74 8.57 -32.67
C ARG A 168 -4.93 7.81 -33.72
N ASP A 169 -5.05 8.21 -34.96
CA ASP A 169 -4.33 7.56 -36.07
C ASP A 169 -2.82 7.74 -35.98
N SER A 170 -2.37 8.84 -35.34
CA SER A 170 -0.96 9.08 -34.96
C SER A 170 -0.39 8.05 -33.99
N GLY A 171 -1.24 7.35 -33.25
CA GLY A 171 -0.85 6.46 -32.15
C GLY A 171 -1.02 7.10 -30.75
N ASP A 172 -1.16 8.41 -30.68
CA ASP A 172 -1.45 9.14 -29.45
C ASP A 172 -2.88 8.85 -28.93
N PHE A 173 -3.14 9.09 -27.65
CA PHE A 173 -4.46 8.90 -27.03
C PHE A 173 -4.64 9.83 -25.83
N GLY A 174 -5.84 9.84 -25.24
CA GLY A 174 -6.14 10.56 -24.01
C GLY A 174 -6.47 12.04 -24.21
N PRO A 175 -6.63 12.79 -23.10
CA PRO A 175 -7.05 14.19 -23.12
C PRO A 175 -6.09 15.12 -23.88
N ASP A 176 -6.66 16.08 -24.60
CA ASP A 176 -5.94 17.20 -25.23
C ASP A 176 -6.09 18.50 -24.38
N VAL A 177 -6.36 18.34 -23.10
CA VAL A 177 -6.61 19.45 -22.17
C VAL A 177 -5.54 19.47 -21.11
N PHE A 178 -4.70 20.49 -21.14
CA PHE A 178 -3.75 20.76 -20.07
C PHE A 178 -4.47 21.53 -18.94
N LYS A 179 -4.32 21.06 -17.69
CA LYS A 179 -4.83 21.72 -16.48
C LYS A 179 -3.77 21.79 -15.38
N GLY A 180 -2.50 21.77 -15.74
CA GLY A 180 -1.39 21.94 -14.81
C GLY A 180 -1.07 23.40 -14.51
N ALA A 181 -0.20 23.65 -13.52
CA ALA A 181 0.20 24.97 -13.08
C ALA A 181 1.25 25.65 -13.99
N GLY A 182 1.68 25.02 -15.09
CA GLY A 182 2.71 25.52 -15.99
C GLY A 182 2.19 26.22 -17.25
N LYS A 183 3.10 26.77 -18.03
CA LYS A 183 2.80 27.27 -19.37
C LYS A 183 2.52 26.07 -20.29
N ARG A 184 1.42 26.17 -21.04
CA ARG A 184 1.04 25.17 -22.02
C ARG A 184 2.13 25.02 -23.08
N THR A 185 2.67 23.81 -23.24
CA THR A 185 3.54 23.48 -24.37
C THR A 185 2.69 23.16 -25.61
N PRO A 186 3.24 23.27 -26.82
CA PRO A 186 2.54 22.86 -28.04
C PRO A 186 2.32 21.34 -28.13
N SER A 187 2.95 20.54 -27.26
CA SER A 187 2.76 19.09 -27.18
C SER A 187 1.55 18.73 -26.31
N ARG A 188 1.04 17.52 -26.49
CA ARG A 188 0.01 16.97 -25.62
C ARG A 188 0.61 16.66 -24.26
N ASP A 189 -0.19 16.86 -23.21
CA ASP A 189 0.17 16.47 -21.85
C ASP A 189 0.32 14.94 -21.76
N LEU A 190 1.54 14.48 -21.51
CA LEU A 190 1.86 13.05 -21.38
C LEU A 190 1.58 12.52 -19.96
N TRP A 191 1.42 13.41 -18.97
CA TRP A 191 1.25 13.01 -17.58
C TRP A 191 0.04 12.11 -17.38
N THR A 192 -1.12 12.53 -17.87
CA THR A 192 -2.38 11.77 -17.63
C THR A 192 -2.36 10.39 -18.26
N ASN A 193 -1.58 10.20 -19.32
CA ASN A 193 -1.44 8.91 -19.97
C ASN A 193 -0.61 7.93 -19.12
N MET A 194 0.33 8.42 -18.30
CA MET A 194 1.19 7.56 -17.49
C MET A 194 0.38 6.72 -16.48
N PRO A 195 -0.48 7.28 -15.63
CA PRO A 195 -1.36 6.47 -14.77
C PRO A 195 -2.40 5.66 -15.57
N MET A 196 -2.86 6.13 -16.75
CA MET A 196 -3.74 5.32 -17.60
C MET A 196 -3.03 4.08 -18.16
N LEU A 197 -1.74 4.16 -18.42
CA LEU A 197 -0.95 2.99 -18.82
C LEU A 197 -0.93 1.91 -17.73
N PHE A 198 -0.93 2.27 -16.45
CA PHE A 198 -1.08 1.30 -15.35
C PHE A 198 -2.47 0.65 -15.37
N CYS A 199 -3.53 1.42 -15.59
CA CYS A 199 -4.89 0.87 -15.73
C CYS A 199 -4.97 -0.14 -16.89
N LEU A 200 -4.38 0.19 -18.03
CA LEU A 200 -4.31 -0.68 -19.21
C LEU A 200 -3.52 -1.97 -18.94
N GLN A 201 -2.39 -1.85 -18.22
CA GLN A 201 -1.57 -3.00 -17.83
C GLN A 201 -2.36 -3.95 -16.93
N SER A 202 -3.00 -3.44 -15.87
CA SER A 202 -3.84 -4.24 -14.97
C SER A 202 -5.00 -4.90 -15.71
N TYR A 203 -5.69 -4.16 -16.60
CA TYR A 203 -6.75 -4.72 -17.42
C TYR A 203 -6.26 -5.84 -18.34
N HIS A 204 -5.07 -5.68 -18.95
CA HIS A 204 -4.46 -6.73 -19.77
C HIS A 204 -4.08 -7.96 -18.92
N GLU A 205 -3.53 -7.77 -17.73
CA GLU A 205 -3.18 -8.86 -16.82
C GLU A 205 -4.43 -9.66 -16.40
N TYR A 206 -5.55 -8.98 -16.19
CA TYR A 206 -6.84 -9.59 -15.83
C TYR A 206 -7.54 -10.27 -17.04
N SER A 207 -7.64 -9.57 -18.17
CA SER A 207 -8.48 -9.99 -19.31
C SER A 207 -7.74 -10.69 -20.44
N GLN A 208 -6.40 -10.57 -20.49
CA GLN A 208 -5.55 -11.00 -21.60
C GLN A 208 -5.89 -10.32 -22.96
N ASP A 209 -6.51 -9.12 -22.93
CA ASP A 209 -6.89 -8.39 -24.15
C ASP A 209 -5.65 -7.85 -24.89
N ALA A 210 -5.37 -8.45 -26.05
CA ALA A 210 -4.23 -8.08 -26.88
C ALA A 210 -4.34 -6.68 -27.50
N ARG A 211 -5.52 -6.05 -27.48
CA ARG A 211 -5.67 -4.67 -27.97
C ARG A 211 -4.87 -3.68 -27.14
N VAL A 212 -4.69 -3.95 -25.86
CA VAL A 212 -3.85 -3.14 -24.98
C VAL A 212 -2.40 -3.09 -25.47
N LEU A 213 -1.82 -4.24 -25.80
CA LEU A 213 -0.44 -4.29 -26.31
C LEU A 213 -0.31 -3.48 -27.61
N ARG A 214 -1.29 -3.60 -28.53
CA ARG A 214 -1.30 -2.83 -29.79
C ARG A 214 -1.44 -1.33 -29.56
N LEU A 215 -2.30 -0.91 -28.62
CA LEU A 215 -2.44 0.49 -28.26
C LEU A 215 -1.12 1.04 -27.72
N MET A 216 -0.50 0.33 -26.77
CA MET A 216 0.77 0.76 -26.17
C MET A 216 1.92 0.79 -27.18
N GLN A 217 2.02 -0.18 -28.10
CA GLN A 217 3.01 -0.18 -29.17
C GLN A 217 2.89 1.06 -30.06
N ARG A 218 1.66 1.39 -30.49
CA ARG A 218 1.41 2.58 -31.32
C ARG A 218 1.69 3.88 -30.54
N TYR A 219 1.32 3.92 -29.27
CA TYR A 219 1.56 5.08 -28.40
C TYR A 219 3.05 5.34 -28.19
N PHE A 220 3.83 4.32 -27.89
CA PHE A 220 5.27 4.49 -27.70
C PHE A 220 6.01 4.73 -29.02
N ALA A 221 5.53 4.19 -30.14
CA ALA A 221 6.05 4.57 -31.45
C ALA A 221 5.81 6.07 -31.73
N TRP A 222 4.63 6.60 -31.39
CA TRP A 222 4.35 8.03 -31.47
C TRP A 222 5.24 8.86 -30.53
N GLN A 223 5.44 8.46 -29.28
CA GLN A 223 6.32 9.19 -28.35
C GLN A 223 7.75 9.35 -28.87
N ARG A 224 8.25 8.38 -29.62
CA ARG A 224 9.58 8.47 -30.26
C ARG A 224 9.64 9.61 -31.27
N THR A 225 8.54 9.94 -31.94
CA THR A 225 8.49 11.02 -32.95
C THR A 225 8.34 12.41 -32.35
N VAL A 226 7.97 12.53 -31.08
CA VAL A 226 7.84 13.82 -30.41
C VAL A 226 9.23 14.48 -30.33
N PRO A 227 9.39 15.74 -30.81
CA PRO A 227 10.67 16.45 -30.74
C PRO A 227 11.23 16.56 -29.33
N GLU A 228 12.54 16.55 -29.17
CA GLU A 228 13.24 16.61 -27.88
C GLU A 228 12.90 17.86 -27.08
N ASP A 229 12.72 18.98 -27.73
CA ASP A 229 12.37 20.28 -27.12
C ASP A 229 10.91 20.37 -26.64
N LEU A 230 10.07 19.40 -27.05
CA LEU A 230 8.66 19.30 -26.64
C LEU A 230 8.38 18.09 -25.72
N PHE A 231 9.34 17.17 -25.59
CA PHE A 231 9.14 15.90 -24.92
C PHE A 231 9.42 16.02 -23.42
N LEU A 232 8.43 15.72 -22.57
CA LEU A 232 8.49 15.80 -21.10
C LEU A 232 8.93 17.19 -20.60
N LYS A 233 8.32 18.26 -21.11
CA LYS A 233 8.67 19.65 -20.74
C LYS A 233 7.69 20.32 -19.78
N ASP A 234 6.46 19.82 -19.69
CA ASP A 234 5.51 20.31 -18.68
C ASP A 234 5.85 19.78 -17.29
N TYR A 235 5.45 20.53 -16.26
CA TYR A 235 5.86 20.32 -14.89
C TYR A 235 5.63 18.89 -14.37
N TRP A 236 4.41 18.35 -14.59
CA TRP A 236 4.06 17.04 -14.09
C TRP A 236 4.74 15.92 -14.89
N GLU A 237 4.69 15.96 -16.21
CA GLU A 237 5.30 14.94 -17.05
C GLU A 237 6.83 14.89 -16.93
N ASN A 238 7.47 16.08 -16.75
CA ASN A 238 8.90 16.18 -16.51
C ASN A 238 9.29 15.56 -15.18
N SER A 239 8.56 15.89 -14.11
CA SER A 239 8.84 15.35 -12.78
C SER A 239 8.64 13.84 -12.72
N ARG A 240 7.60 13.32 -13.41
CA ARG A 240 7.07 11.94 -13.26
C ARG A 240 7.37 11.00 -14.43
N GLY A 241 8.33 11.35 -15.30
CA GLY A 241 8.68 10.51 -16.45
C GLY A 241 9.09 9.07 -16.12
N GLY A 242 9.48 8.81 -14.87
CA GLY A 242 9.74 7.46 -14.36
C GLY A 242 8.57 6.49 -14.46
N ASP A 243 7.32 6.97 -14.40
CA ASP A 243 6.12 6.14 -14.60
C ASP A 243 5.99 5.68 -16.04
N ASN A 244 6.29 6.59 -16.97
CA ASN A 244 6.34 6.24 -18.39
C ASN A 244 7.41 5.18 -18.66
N LEU A 245 8.58 5.31 -18.03
CA LEU A 245 9.69 4.37 -18.13
C LEU A 245 9.31 2.95 -17.67
N VAL A 246 8.61 2.83 -16.53
CA VAL A 246 8.08 1.54 -16.03
C VAL A 246 7.17 0.90 -17.09
N SER A 247 6.28 1.69 -17.68
CA SER A 247 5.32 1.22 -18.69
C SER A 247 6.01 0.78 -19.99
N VAL A 248 7.08 1.47 -20.38
CA VAL A 248 7.92 1.09 -21.53
C VAL A 248 8.59 -0.26 -21.29
N TYR A 249 9.18 -0.49 -20.12
CA TYR A 249 9.78 -1.79 -19.78
C TYR A 249 8.75 -2.89 -19.64
N TRP A 250 7.55 -2.60 -19.10
CA TRP A 250 6.46 -3.57 -19.06
C TRP A 250 6.11 -4.09 -20.46
N LEU A 251 6.04 -3.19 -21.45
CA LEU A 251 5.76 -3.56 -22.83
C LEU A 251 6.96 -4.28 -23.50
N TYR A 252 8.18 -3.79 -23.24
CA TYR A 252 9.40 -4.44 -23.74
C TYR A 252 9.50 -5.90 -23.31
N ASN A 253 9.21 -6.18 -22.04
CA ASN A 253 9.25 -7.52 -21.50
C ASN A 253 8.25 -8.48 -22.19
N ARG A 254 7.19 -7.96 -22.78
CA ARG A 254 6.16 -8.74 -23.50
C ARG A 254 6.43 -8.84 -25.00
N THR A 255 6.97 -7.83 -25.60
CA THR A 255 7.14 -7.75 -27.07
C THR A 255 8.56 -8.03 -27.55
N GLY A 256 9.57 -7.64 -26.75
CA GLY A 256 10.98 -7.69 -27.14
C GLY A 256 11.39 -6.62 -28.16
N ASP A 257 10.55 -5.61 -28.42
CA ASP A 257 10.83 -4.54 -29.38
C ASP A 257 11.98 -3.64 -28.90
N PRO A 258 13.17 -3.67 -29.56
CA PRO A 258 14.32 -2.91 -29.11
C PRO A 258 14.12 -1.39 -29.18
N SER A 259 13.19 -0.90 -29.99
CA SER A 259 12.90 0.52 -30.09
C SER A 259 12.34 1.12 -28.79
N LEU A 260 11.80 0.28 -27.92
CA LEU A 260 11.35 0.67 -26.57
C LEU A 260 12.53 1.01 -25.66
N LEU A 261 13.68 0.37 -25.82
CA LEU A 261 14.89 0.71 -25.06
C LEU A 261 15.49 2.06 -25.49
N GLU A 262 15.38 2.39 -26.79
CA GLU A 262 15.73 3.73 -27.28
C GLU A 262 14.81 4.79 -26.68
N LEU A 263 13.50 4.52 -26.63
CA LEU A 263 12.54 5.40 -25.98
C LEU A 263 12.81 5.55 -24.48
N ALA A 264 13.16 4.47 -23.80
CA ALA A 264 13.54 4.51 -22.39
C ALA A 264 14.71 5.46 -22.13
N THR A 265 15.74 5.42 -22.98
CA THR A 265 16.88 6.35 -22.93
C THR A 265 16.43 7.80 -23.17
N LYS A 266 15.51 8.03 -24.14
CA LYS A 266 14.94 9.35 -24.41
C LYS A 266 14.15 9.88 -23.18
N ILE A 267 13.34 9.03 -22.55
CA ILE A 267 12.57 9.38 -21.34
C ILE A 267 13.53 9.80 -20.23
N HIS A 268 14.50 8.95 -19.87
CA HIS A 268 15.48 9.23 -18.82
C HIS A 268 16.22 10.56 -19.05
N ARG A 269 16.64 10.83 -20.27
CA ARG A 269 17.35 12.08 -20.62
C ARG A 269 16.47 13.33 -20.48
N ASN A 270 15.16 13.22 -20.67
CA ASN A 270 14.22 14.34 -20.67
C ASN A 270 13.39 14.48 -19.39
N THR A 271 13.43 13.49 -18.49
CA THR A 271 12.86 13.55 -17.15
C THR A 271 13.71 14.47 -16.25
N ALA A 272 13.11 15.02 -15.21
CA ALA A 272 13.83 15.76 -14.17
C ALA A 272 15.00 14.93 -13.61
N ASP A 273 16.12 15.58 -13.37
CA ASP A 273 17.34 14.88 -12.96
C ASP A 273 17.33 14.48 -11.48
N TRP A 274 16.78 13.31 -11.18
CA TRP A 274 16.76 12.68 -9.86
C TRP A 274 18.13 12.08 -9.44
N ARG A 275 19.21 12.36 -10.16
CA ARG A 275 20.58 11.91 -9.82
C ARG A 275 21.44 13.02 -9.19
N GLN A 276 20.84 14.17 -8.92
CA GLN A 276 21.58 15.30 -8.35
C GLN A 276 21.99 15.00 -6.91
N LYS A 277 23.28 15.01 -6.65
CA LYS A 277 23.80 14.71 -5.32
C LYS A 277 23.46 15.81 -4.32
N GLY A 278 22.80 15.43 -3.21
CA GLY A 278 22.50 16.32 -2.09
C GLY A 278 21.35 17.28 -2.31
N LYS A 279 20.61 17.16 -3.42
CA LYS A 279 19.38 17.93 -3.65
C LYS A 279 18.42 17.19 -4.57
N LEU A 280 17.12 17.43 -4.43
CA LEU A 280 16.11 16.91 -5.33
C LEU A 280 15.78 17.93 -6.43
N PRO A 281 15.39 17.48 -7.64
CA PRO A 281 14.96 18.37 -8.70
C PRO A 281 13.61 19.03 -8.42
N ASN A 282 12.83 18.46 -7.50
CA ASN A 282 11.49 18.89 -7.13
C ASN A 282 11.20 18.54 -5.67
N TRP A 283 10.52 19.42 -4.95
CA TRP A 283 10.21 19.26 -3.53
C TRP A 283 8.72 18.99 -3.25
N HIS A 284 7.89 18.91 -4.28
CA HIS A 284 6.48 18.55 -4.13
C HIS A 284 6.34 17.10 -3.61
N ASN A 285 5.48 16.90 -2.61
CA ASN A 285 5.30 15.64 -1.89
C ASN A 285 5.14 14.44 -2.83
N VAL A 286 4.15 14.51 -3.73
CA VAL A 286 3.82 13.41 -4.62
C VAL A 286 4.93 13.19 -5.66
N ASN A 287 5.54 14.27 -6.17
CA ASN A 287 6.63 14.14 -7.11
C ASN A 287 7.84 13.44 -6.48
N ILE A 288 8.15 13.72 -5.20
CA ILE A 288 9.19 12.98 -4.48
C ILE A 288 8.79 11.51 -4.37
N ALA A 289 7.62 11.24 -3.74
CA ALA A 289 7.18 9.87 -3.45
C ALA A 289 7.05 8.99 -4.71
N GLN A 290 6.71 9.60 -5.85
CA GLN A 290 6.49 8.92 -7.12
C GLN A 290 7.76 8.77 -7.96
N SER A 291 8.71 9.71 -7.86
CA SER A 291 9.75 9.84 -8.89
C SER A 291 11.17 9.62 -8.40
N PHE A 292 11.44 9.61 -7.10
CA PHE A 292 12.78 9.29 -6.56
C PHE A 292 13.27 7.91 -7.03
N ARG A 293 12.38 7.01 -7.47
CA ARG A 293 12.70 5.69 -7.99
C ARG A 293 13.12 5.69 -9.47
N GLU A 294 13.00 6.82 -10.19
CA GLU A 294 13.30 6.88 -11.62
C GLU A 294 14.72 6.40 -11.94
N PRO A 295 15.78 6.85 -11.24
CA PRO A 295 17.13 6.38 -11.52
C PRO A 295 17.28 4.87 -11.33
N ALA A 296 16.73 4.28 -10.27
CA ALA A 296 16.76 2.81 -10.08
C ALA A 296 15.93 2.06 -11.14
N THR A 297 14.90 2.69 -11.70
CA THR A 297 14.16 2.11 -12.83
C THR A 297 15.04 2.09 -14.08
N TYR A 298 15.73 3.18 -14.37
CA TYR A 298 16.66 3.24 -15.50
C TYR A 298 17.91 2.38 -15.31
N TRP A 299 18.36 2.16 -14.07
CA TRP A 299 19.43 1.21 -13.72
C TRP A 299 19.23 -0.17 -14.31
N LEU A 300 17.99 -0.62 -14.44
CA LEU A 300 17.69 -1.91 -15.08
C LEU A 300 18.25 -2.00 -16.49
N GLN A 301 18.35 -0.88 -17.20
CA GLN A 301 18.91 -0.81 -18.57
C GLN A 301 20.35 -0.30 -18.61
N SER A 302 20.68 0.71 -17.82
CA SER A 302 22.02 1.32 -17.82
C SER A 302 23.08 0.42 -17.17
N HIS A 303 22.70 -0.39 -16.21
CA HIS A 303 23.58 -1.18 -15.33
C HIS A 303 24.57 -0.32 -14.51
N ASP A 304 24.37 0.99 -14.51
CA ASP A 304 25.23 1.92 -13.78
C ASP A 304 24.78 2.01 -12.31
N SER A 305 25.64 1.58 -11.39
CA SER A 305 25.33 1.64 -9.95
C SER A 305 25.09 3.05 -9.43
N ARG A 306 25.53 4.10 -10.14
CA ARG A 306 25.24 5.49 -9.79
C ARG A 306 23.75 5.79 -9.88
N ASP A 307 23.04 5.20 -10.86
CA ASP A 307 21.59 5.35 -10.98
C ASP A 307 20.87 4.68 -9.81
N LEU A 308 21.28 3.46 -9.44
CA LEU A 308 20.72 2.79 -8.27
C LEU A 308 20.99 3.58 -6.97
N ASN A 309 22.23 4.03 -6.77
CA ASN A 309 22.62 4.75 -5.56
C ASN A 309 21.87 6.08 -5.42
N ALA A 310 21.62 6.81 -6.53
CA ALA A 310 20.87 8.05 -6.50
C ALA A 310 19.46 7.87 -5.89
N THR A 311 18.77 6.79 -6.21
CA THR A 311 17.46 6.47 -5.60
C THR A 311 17.56 6.28 -4.08
N TYR A 312 18.61 5.62 -3.59
CA TYR A 312 18.82 5.48 -2.14
C TYR A 312 19.20 6.82 -1.50
N ASP A 313 20.05 7.59 -2.14
CA ASP A 313 20.49 8.92 -1.68
C ASP A 313 19.30 9.88 -1.58
N ASP A 314 18.40 9.90 -2.58
CA ASP A 314 17.18 10.72 -2.57
C ASP A 314 16.23 10.32 -1.44
N PHE A 315 16.01 9.00 -1.27
CA PHE A 315 15.17 8.46 -0.20
C PHE A 315 15.71 8.86 1.19
N ASP A 316 17.00 8.72 1.39
CA ASP A 316 17.65 9.02 2.66
C ASP A 316 17.73 10.55 2.89
N LEU A 317 18.00 11.35 1.85
CA LEU A 317 18.04 12.81 1.91
C LEU A 317 16.71 13.42 2.38
N VAL A 318 15.60 13.02 1.74
CA VAL A 318 14.30 13.59 2.11
C VAL A 318 13.89 13.20 3.52
N ARG A 319 14.24 11.99 3.97
CA ARG A 319 13.95 11.54 5.33
C ARG A 319 14.88 12.16 6.37
N GLU A 320 16.11 12.45 6.01
CA GLU A 320 17.01 13.19 6.87
C GLU A 320 16.54 14.64 7.12
N LEU A 321 16.00 15.28 6.08
CA LEU A 321 15.57 16.68 6.15
C LEU A 321 14.15 16.84 6.71
N TYR A 322 13.20 16.00 6.27
CA TYR A 322 11.76 16.18 6.53
C TYR A 322 11.06 14.93 7.05
N GLY A 323 11.76 13.81 7.18
CA GLY A 323 11.20 12.52 7.63
C GLY A 323 11.66 12.10 9.03
N GLN A 324 12.13 13.04 9.86
CA GLN A 324 12.48 12.77 11.26
C GLN A 324 11.22 12.74 12.14
N VAL A 325 10.24 11.94 11.69
CA VAL A 325 8.91 11.80 12.29
C VAL A 325 8.43 10.35 12.14
N PRO A 326 7.52 9.86 13.02
CA PRO A 326 6.96 8.51 12.89
C PRO A 326 6.04 8.35 11.68
N GLY A 327 5.85 7.11 11.20
CA GLY A 327 4.89 6.72 10.15
C GLY A 327 5.47 6.55 8.75
N GLY A 328 6.81 6.55 8.60
CA GLY A 328 7.49 6.14 7.35
C GLY A 328 7.45 7.13 6.18
N MET A 329 6.73 8.25 6.34
CA MET A 329 6.67 9.34 5.37
C MET A 329 7.60 10.50 5.75
N PHE A 330 7.46 11.62 5.09
CA PHE A 330 8.17 12.89 5.31
C PHE A 330 7.17 14.04 5.23
N GLY A 331 7.41 15.10 6.00
CA GLY A 331 6.55 16.27 6.04
C GLY A 331 6.62 17.06 4.75
N ALA A 332 5.47 17.14 4.06
CA ALA A 332 5.29 17.99 2.88
C ALA A 332 3.79 18.16 2.64
N ASP A 333 3.30 19.32 2.97
CA ASP A 333 1.88 19.69 2.89
C ASP A 333 1.43 20.20 1.50
N GLU A 334 2.21 20.17 0.58
CA GLU A 334 2.30 20.31 -0.87
C GLU A 334 3.79 20.13 -1.20
N ASP A 335 4.62 21.00 -0.65
CA ASP A 335 6.07 20.98 -0.81
C ASP A 335 6.79 20.77 0.53
N ALA A 336 7.84 19.95 0.53
CA ALA A 336 8.81 19.92 1.61
C ALA A 336 9.61 21.23 1.60
N ARG A 337 9.63 21.93 2.73
CA ARG A 337 10.17 23.30 2.79
C ARG A 337 10.95 23.57 4.07
N PRO A 338 12.06 24.35 4.03
CA PRO A 338 12.86 24.66 5.20
C PRO A 338 12.04 25.29 6.33
N GLY A 339 12.29 24.86 7.57
CA GLY A 339 11.59 25.34 8.77
C GLY A 339 10.25 24.64 9.04
N TYR A 340 9.88 23.68 8.21
CA TYR A 340 8.67 22.86 8.35
C TYR A 340 9.04 21.37 8.26
N ASP A 341 9.76 20.91 9.27
CA ASP A 341 10.36 19.56 9.35
C ASP A 341 9.96 18.81 10.62
N ASP A 342 9.08 19.39 11.43
CA ASP A 342 8.62 18.82 12.69
C ASP A 342 7.35 17.94 12.52
N PRO A 343 6.92 17.17 13.56
CA PRO A 343 5.79 16.25 13.45
C PRO A 343 4.41 16.88 13.20
N ARG A 344 4.28 18.21 13.26
CA ARG A 344 3.05 18.94 12.89
C ARG A 344 2.92 19.07 11.38
N GLN A 345 4.05 18.95 10.67
CA GLN A 345 4.05 19.05 9.22
C GLN A 345 3.22 17.92 8.62
N ALA A 346 2.22 18.31 7.88
CA ALA A 346 1.28 17.37 7.30
C ALA A 346 1.86 16.66 6.05
N ILE A 347 1.21 15.58 5.69
CA ILE A 347 1.61 14.68 4.60
C ILE A 347 0.40 14.49 3.70
N GLU A 348 0.61 14.68 2.41
CA GLU A 348 -0.43 14.52 1.41
C GLU A 348 -0.82 13.03 1.23
N THR A 349 -2.13 12.75 1.16
CA THR A 349 -2.65 11.39 0.99
C THR A 349 -2.17 10.74 -0.33
N CYS A 350 -2.04 11.50 -1.42
CA CYS A 350 -1.45 10.99 -2.67
C CYS A 350 -0.01 10.51 -2.47
N GLY A 351 0.79 11.26 -1.69
CA GLY A 351 2.17 10.86 -1.41
C GLY A 351 2.27 9.52 -0.68
N MET A 352 1.33 9.21 0.22
CA MET A 352 1.28 7.90 0.87
C MET A 352 1.05 6.76 -0.14
N VAL A 353 0.11 6.96 -1.07
CA VAL A 353 -0.21 5.99 -2.13
C VAL A 353 0.97 5.77 -3.07
N GLU A 354 1.57 6.86 -3.54
CA GLU A 354 2.69 6.79 -4.48
C GLU A 354 3.98 6.27 -3.83
N GLN A 355 4.16 6.48 -2.52
CA GLN A 355 5.27 5.87 -1.77
C GLN A 355 5.13 4.35 -1.71
N ILE A 356 3.92 3.83 -1.45
CA ILE A 356 3.64 2.38 -1.46
C ILE A 356 3.94 1.80 -2.86
N THR A 357 3.52 2.51 -3.92
CA THR A 357 3.78 2.12 -5.31
C THR A 357 5.27 2.07 -5.61
N SER A 358 6.00 3.11 -5.26
CA SER A 358 7.45 3.20 -5.47
C SER A 358 8.20 2.11 -4.73
N ASN A 359 7.83 1.87 -3.48
CA ASN A 359 8.41 0.80 -2.66
C ASN A 359 8.19 -0.58 -3.29
N ALA A 360 6.99 -0.86 -3.83
CA ALA A 360 6.69 -2.13 -4.49
C ALA A 360 7.56 -2.37 -5.72
N LEU A 361 7.77 -1.33 -6.54
CA LEU A 361 8.64 -1.40 -7.71
C LEU A 361 10.10 -1.59 -7.32
N LEU A 362 10.60 -0.80 -6.35
CA LEU A 362 11.97 -0.90 -5.87
C LEU A 362 12.26 -2.25 -5.19
N LEU A 363 11.29 -2.80 -4.44
CA LEU A 363 11.38 -4.14 -3.87
C LEU A 363 11.58 -5.19 -4.96
N ARG A 364 10.83 -5.11 -6.06
CA ARG A 364 10.97 -6.01 -7.21
C ARG A 364 12.36 -5.92 -7.82
N PHE A 365 12.84 -4.70 -8.07
CA PHE A 365 14.10 -4.47 -8.79
C PHE A 365 15.31 -4.85 -7.94
N THR A 366 15.32 -4.42 -6.68
CA THR A 366 16.50 -4.52 -5.81
C THR A 366 16.50 -5.74 -4.89
N GLY A 367 15.33 -6.27 -4.57
CA GLY A 367 15.16 -7.32 -3.56
C GLY A 367 15.44 -6.84 -2.13
N ASP A 368 15.61 -5.55 -1.89
CA ASP A 368 15.88 -4.99 -0.56
C ASP A 368 14.59 -4.88 0.24
N SER A 369 14.50 -5.60 1.36
CA SER A 369 13.34 -5.62 2.26
C SER A 369 13.04 -4.27 2.93
N ARG A 370 13.98 -3.29 2.90
CA ARG A 370 13.76 -1.89 3.33
C ARG A 370 12.47 -1.32 2.73
N TRP A 371 12.23 -1.63 1.46
CA TRP A 371 11.06 -1.12 0.75
C TRP A 371 9.76 -1.73 1.24
N ALA A 372 9.76 -3.02 1.61
CA ALA A 372 8.61 -3.65 2.24
C ALA A 372 8.37 -3.11 3.66
N ASP A 373 9.43 -2.91 4.45
CA ASP A 373 9.32 -2.31 5.78
C ASP A 373 8.74 -0.89 5.72
N ASN A 374 9.17 -0.06 4.76
CA ASN A 374 8.60 1.28 4.58
C ASN A 374 7.16 1.25 4.06
N SER A 375 6.80 0.27 3.20
CA SER A 375 5.41 0.07 2.79
C SER A 375 4.50 -0.25 3.97
N GLU A 376 4.93 -1.11 4.90
CA GLU A 376 4.19 -1.41 6.12
C GLU A 376 4.06 -0.18 7.03
N ASP A 377 5.16 0.55 7.23
CA ASP A 377 5.13 1.75 8.08
C ASP A 377 4.11 2.78 7.55
N VAL A 378 4.10 3.06 6.25
CA VAL A 378 3.14 3.98 5.63
C VAL A 378 1.71 3.42 5.65
N ALA A 379 1.50 2.18 5.19
CA ALA A 379 0.18 1.60 5.03
C ALA A 379 -0.53 1.31 6.35
N LEU A 380 0.20 0.98 7.42
CA LEU A 380 -0.37 0.61 8.71
C LEU A 380 -0.49 1.80 9.68
N ASN A 381 0.36 2.82 9.55
CA ASN A 381 0.45 3.91 10.52
C ASN A 381 -0.08 5.25 9.98
N MET A 382 0.06 5.53 8.68
CA MET A 382 -0.35 6.81 8.11
C MET A 382 -1.66 6.71 7.33
N PHE A 383 -1.73 5.80 6.36
CA PHE A 383 -2.79 5.76 5.37
C PHE A 383 -4.20 5.59 5.95
N PRO A 384 -4.48 4.66 6.91
CA PRO A 384 -5.84 4.46 7.42
C PRO A 384 -6.40 5.67 8.16
N ALA A 385 -5.53 6.47 8.80
CA ALA A 385 -5.94 7.64 9.56
C ALA A 385 -6.37 8.84 8.68
N ALA A 386 -6.08 8.79 7.38
CA ALA A 386 -6.53 9.79 6.43
C ALA A 386 -8.04 9.72 6.12
N PHE A 387 -8.75 8.69 6.60
CA PHE A 387 -10.15 8.42 6.27
C PHE A 387 -11.05 8.39 7.51
N THR A 388 -12.35 8.65 7.29
CA THR A 388 -13.38 8.20 8.24
C THR A 388 -13.40 6.67 8.31
N SER A 389 -13.94 6.10 9.39
CA SER A 389 -13.93 4.64 9.59
C SER A 389 -14.70 3.86 8.51
N ASP A 390 -15.62 4.53 7.81
CA ASP A 390 -16.44 4.01 6.71
C ASP A 390 -15.92 4.38 5.31
N TYR A 391 -14.78 5.07 5.23
CA TYR A 391 -14.15 5.55 3.99
C TYR A 391 -15.04 6.48 3.13
N ARG A 392 -16.01 7.18 3.74
CA ARG A 392 -16.89 8.13 3.04
C ARG A 392 -16.34 9.55 2.97
N ALA A 393 -15.34 9.86 3.77
CA ALA A 393 -14.61 11.12 3.72
C ALA A 393 -13.11 10.87 3.95
N LEU A 394 -12.26 11.76 3.42
CA LEU A 394 -10.82 11.73 3.59
C LEU A 394 -10.27 13.12 3.89
N ARG A 395 -9.06 13.15 4.42
CA ARG A 395 -8.24 14.35 4.48
C ARG A 395 -7.32 14.44 3.26
N TYR A 396 -7.06 15.65 2.83
CA TYR A 396 -5.93 15.89 1.94
C TYR A 396 -4.62 15.70 2.69
N LEU A 397 -4.51 16.30 3.88
CA LEU A 397 -3.30 16.38 4.68
C LEU A 397 -3.49 15.71 6.06
N THR A 398 -2.52 14.90 6.47
CA THR A 398 -2.51 14.22 7.77
C THR A 398 -1.13 14.29 8.39
N ALA A 399 -1.00 14.83 9.62
CA ALA A 399 0.27 14.95 10.32
C ALA A 399 0.47 13.88 11.40
N PRO A 400 1.72 13.52 11.76
CA PRO A 400 2.02 12.65 12.91
C PRO A 400 1.53 13.20 14.25
N ASN A 401 1.63 14.52 14.46
CA ASN A 401 1.04 15.24 15.57
C ASN A 401 -0.05 16.16 15.02
N MET A 402 -1.30 15.80 15.24
CA MET A 402 -2.47 16.46 14.69
C MET A 402 -3.59 16.46 15.73
N VAL A 403 -3.86 17.59 16.35
CA VAL A 403 -4.82 17.73 17.46
C VAL A 403 -6.13 18.38 17.04
N VAL A 404 -6.20 18.88 15.81
CA VAL A 404 -7.43 19.42 15.18
C VAL A 404 -7.55 18.94 13.75
N SER A 405 -8.79 18.80 13.29
CA SER A 405 -9.14 18.46 11.92
C SER A 405 -10.37 19.26 11.54
N ASP A 406 -10.17 20.50 11.09
CA ASP A 406 -11.24 21.47 10.90
C ASP A 406 -11.20 22.15 9.51
N SER A 407 -12.16 23.02 9.25
CA SER A 407 -12.33 23.73 7.99
C SER A 407 -11.52 25.03 7.90
N ARG A 408 -10.71 25.36 8.92
CA ARG A 408 -9.90 26.57 8.91
C ARG A 408 -8.75 26.46 7.90
N ASN A 409 -8.36 27.60 7.38
CA ASN A 409 -7.09 27.76 6.71
C ASN A 409 -6.00 27.90 7.76
N HIS A 410 -5.00 27.03 7.74
CA HIS A 410 -3.88 27.01 8.69
C HIS A 410 -2.60 27.62 8.12
N HIS A 411 -2.69 28.35 6.99
CA HIS A 411 -1.54 29.05 6.41
C HIS A 411 -0.94 30.07 7.40
N PRO A 412 0.39 30.22 7.51
CA PRO A 412 1.45 29.51 6.77
C PRO A 412 1.92 28.22 7.44
N GLY A 413 1.36 27.79 8.57
CA GLY A 413 1.69 26.54 9.23
C GLY A 413 1.47 25.31 8.32
N ILE A 414 0.41 25.38 7.48
CA ILE A 414 0.17 24.53 6.32
C ILE A 414 0.32 25.41 5.08
N ALA A 415 1.20 25.04 4.13
CA ALA A 415 1.48 25.83 2.93
C ALA A 415 0.28 25.84 1.97
N ASN A 416 -0.42 24.72 1.91
CA ASN A 416 -1.58 24.60 1.05
C ASN A 416 -2.77 25.36 1.64
N ASP A 417 -3.17 26.44 0.95
CA ASP A 417 -4.14 27.42 1.43
C ASP A 417 -5.57 26.90 1.30
N GLY A 418 -6.15 26.43 2.40
CA GLY A 418 -7.51 25.91 2.44
C GLY A 418 -7.80 24.95 3.61
N PRO A 419 -9.02 24.39 3.68
CA PRO A 419 -9.47 23.53 4.77
C PRO A 419 -8.98 22.08 4.62
N PHE A 420 -7.69 21.87 4.41
CA PHE A 420 -7.13 20.57 4.00
C PHE A 420 -6.96 19.53 5.12
N LEU A 421 -7.13 19.97 6.39
CA LEU A 421 -7.11 19.05 7.54
C LEU A 421 -8.48 18.44 7.83
N MET A 422 -9.55 18.92 7.21
CA MET A 422 -10.91 18.45 7.41
C MET A 422 -11.17 17.10 6.74
N MET A 423 -11.97 16.25 7.36
CA MET A 423 -12.52 15.06 6.72
C MET A 423 -13.64 15.47 5.75
N ASN A 424 -13.40 15.37 4.46
CA ASN A 424 -14.35 15.80 3.43
C ASN A 424 -14.36 14.84 2.24
N PRO A 425 -15.51 14.40 1.73
CA PRO A 425 -15.59 13.62 0.48
C PRO A 425 -14.97 14.36 -0.71
N PHE A 426 -14.92 15.70 -0.66
CA PHE A 426 -14.29 16.57 -1.66
C PHE A 426 -13.09 17.31 -1.10
N SER A 427 -12.17 16.55 -0.54
CA SER A 427 -10.98 17.06 0.13
C SER A 427 -10.04 17.79 -0.83
N SER A 428 -9.57 17.14 -1.86
CA SER A 428 -8.78 17.70 -2.96
C SER A 428 -8.88 16.79 -4.17
N ARG A 429 -8.89 17.38 -5.34
CA ARG A 429 -9.12 16.70 -6.61
C ARG A 429 -8.23 15.48 -6.83
N CYS A 430 -6.91 15.60 -6.65
CA CYS A 430 -5.98 14.49 -6.82
C CYS A 430 -6.20 13.39 -5.78
N CYS A 431 -6.17 13.71 -4.48
CA CYS A 431 -6.28 12.72 -3.40
C CYS A 431 -7.66 12.06 -3.34
N GLN A 432 -8.72 12.82 -3.67
CA GLN A 432 -10.08 12.28 -3.78
C GLN A 432 -10.14 11.07 -4.74
N HIS A 433 -9.31 11.05 -5.77
CA HIS A 433 -9.29 9.98 -6.78
C HIS A 433 -8.16 8.99 -6.54
N ASN A 434 -6.95 9.47 -6.24
CA ASN A 434 -5.76 8.63 -6.14
C ASN A 434 -5.75 7.69 -4.92
N HIS A 435 -6.49 8.04 -3.83
CA HIS A 435 -6.57 7.18 -2.64
C HIS A 435 -7.06 5.75 -2.95
N ALA A 436 -7.78 5.58 -4.06
CA ALA A 436 -8.30 4.30 -4.50
C ALA A 436 -7.23 3.20 -4.57
N ALA A 437 -5.99 3.57 -4.90
CA ALA A 437 -4.91 2.60 -5.10
C ALA A 437 -4.16 2.18 -3.83
N GLY A 438 -4.36 2.84 -2.68
CA GLY A 438 -3.53 2.60 -1.49
C GLY A 438 -3.55 1.15 -0.99
N TRP A 439 -4.70 0.65 -0.53
CA TRP A 439 -4.80 -0.71 -0.01
C TRP A 439 -4.65 -1.79 -1.06
N ILE A 440 -5.17 -1.57 -2.27
CA ILE A 440 -5.05 -2.60 -3.31
C ILE A 440 -3.59 -2.82 -3.71
N TYR A 441 -2.75 -1.80 -3.73
CA TYR A 441 -1.33 -1.95 -4.02
C TYR A 441 -0.57 -2.65 -2.88
N TYR A 442 -0.99 -2.48 -1.62
CA TYR A 442 -0.48 -3.29 -0.52
C TYR A 442 -0.84 -4.78 -0.71
N VAL A 443 -2.09 -5.08 -1.08
CA VAL A 443 -2.57 -6.45 -1.32
C VAL A 443 -1.82 -7.11 -2.47
N GLU A 444 -1.76 -6.48 -3.64
CA GLU A 444 -1.14 -7.08 -4.83
C GLU A 444 0.35 -7.38 -4.67
N ASN A 445 1.03 -6.58 -3.84
CA ASN A 445 2.45 -6.74 -3.57
C ASN A 445 2.75 -7.54 -2.30
N SER A 446 1.73 -8.10 -1.64
CA SER A 446 1.93 -8.97 -0.47
C SER A 446 2.56 -10.32 -0.83
N TRP A 447 2.32 -10.79 -2.04
CA TRP A 447 2.94 -11.98 -2.61
C TRP A 447 3.55 -11.69 -3.97
N MET A 448 4.72 -12.22 -4.23
CA MET A 448 5.39 -12.11 -5.53
C MET A 448 5.98 -13.46 -5.95
N ALA A 449 6.10 -13.69 -7.24
CA ALA A 449 6.90 -14.82 -7.74
C ALA A 449 8.39 -14.51 -7.65
N THR A 450 9.22 -15.55 -7.73
CA THR A 450 10.69 -15.43 -7.69
C THR A 450 11.34 -15.96 -8.96
N PRO A 451 12.58 -15.54 -9.31
CA PRO A 451 13.26 -15.99 -10.52
C PRO A 451 13.51 -17.51 -10.58
N ASP A 452 13.53 -18.19 -9.46
CA ASP A 452 13.72 -19.65 -9.33
C ASP A 452 12.39 -20.42 -9.24
N ASP A 453 11.33 -19.87 -9.86
CA ASP A 453 9.98 -20.46 -9.97
C ASP A 453 9.31 -20.73 -8.63
N GLY A 454 9.62 -19.91 -7.62
CA GLY A 454 9.04 -19.93 -6.30
C GLY A 454 8.08 -18.78 -6.03
N LEU A 455 7.73 -18.63 -4.75
CA LEU A 455 6.89 -17.55 -4.21
C LEU A 455 7.57 -16.88 -3.03
N ALA A 456 7.26 -15.60 -2.84
CA ALA A 456 7.72 -14.81 -1.71
C ALA A 456 6.54 -14.09 -1.04
N ALA A 457 6.41 -14.23 0.29
CA ALA A 457 5.55 -13.41 1.12
C ALA A 457 6.33 -12.14 1.54
N GLN A 458 5.83 -10.98 1.09
CA GLN A 458 6.48 -9.68 1.25
C GLN A 458 5.84 -8.83 2.35
N LEU A 459 4.52 -8.65 2.25
CA LEU A 459 3.71 -7.87 3.18
C LEU A 459 2.69 -8.83 3.80
N TYR A 460 2.68 -8.89 5.12
CA TYR A 460 1.81 -9.85 5.80
C TYR A 460 0.40 -9.28 6.00
N GLY A 461 -0.57 -10.17 5.85
CA GLY A 461 -1.99 -9.95 6.04
C GLY A 461 -2.74 -11.21 5.67
N GLU A 462 -3.94 -11.35 6.18
CA GLU A 462 -4.79 -12.49 5.87
C GLU A 462 -5.13 -12.51 4.37
N SER A 463 -4.65 -13.53 3.65
CA SER A 463 -4.73 -13.57 2.19
C SER A 463 -4.56 -14.97 1.63
N GLU A 464 -4.96 -15.16 0.37
CA GLU A 464 -4.54 -16.30 -0.43
C GLU A 464 -3.82 -15.83 -1.69
N VAL A 465 -2.88 -16.63 -2.18
CA VAL A 465 -2.25 -16.45 -3.48
C VAL A 465 -2.43 -17.70 -4.32
N ARG A 466 -2.79 -17.50 -5.60
CA ARG A 466 -2.85 -18.56 -6.61
C ARG A 466 -1.78 -18.30 -7.65
N ALA A 467 -0.89 -19.27 -7.84
CA ALA A 467 0.26 -19.09 -8.71
C ALA A 467 0.76 -20.41 -9.29
N ARG A 468 1.45 -20.31 -10.43
CA ARG A 468 2.25 -21.39 -11.00
C ARG A 468 3.63 -21.39 -10.40
N VAL A 469 4.10 -22.54 -9.98
CA VAL A 469 5.41 -22.70 -9.35
C VAL A 469 6.15 -23.95 -9.83
N GLY A 470 7.45 -23.99 -9.62
CA GLY A 470 8.28 -25.14 -9.91
C GLY A 470 8.14 -25.60 -11.35
N ASP A 471 7.59 -26.79 -11.55
CA ASP A 471 7.38 -27.41 -12.87
C ASP A 471 6.10 -26.93 -13.60
N GLY A 472 5.52 -25.80 -13.20
CA GLY A 472 4.30 -25.24 -13.79
C GLY A 472 3.01 -25.69 -13.09
N THR A 473 3.13 -26.30 -11.91
CA THR A 473 1.96 -26.69 -11.10
C THR A 473 1.26 -25.46 -10.55
N ASP A 474 -0.06 -25.37 -10.70
CA ASP A 474 -0.88 -24.36 -10.06
C ASP A 474 -1.04 -24.72 -8.57
N VAL A 475 -0.68 -23.78 -7.70
CA VAL A 475 -0.81 -23.91 -6.25
C VAL A 475 -1.65 -22.79 -5.68
N ARG A 476 -2.23 -23.04 -4.49
CA ARG A 476 -2.87 -22.03 -3.67
C ARG A 476 -2.18 -22.04 -2.29
N LEU A 477 -1.66 -20.89 -1.85
CA LEU A 477 -1.18 -20.73 -0.50
C LEU A 477 -2.14 -19.80 0.25
N VAL A 478 -2.55 -20.22 1.45
CA VAL A 478 -3.46 -19.46 2.31
C VAL A 478 -2.69 -19.02 3.54
N ALA A 479 -2.58 -17.71 3.73
CA ALA A 479 -2.03 -17.08 4.92
C ALA A 479 -3.16 -16.72 5.88
N ASP A 480 -3.22 -17.40 7.01
CA ASP A 480 -4.11 -17.13 8.15
C ASP A 480 -3.33 -16.36 9.22
N THR A 481 -3.71 -15.10 9.43
CA THR A 481 -3.02 -14.22 10.38
C THR A 481 -3.85 -12.98 10.70
N ARG A 482 -3.72 -12.45 11.92
CA ARG A 482 -4.17 -11.12 12.29
C ARG A 482 -3.01 -10.10 12.37
N TYR A 483 -1.89 -10.40 11.71
CA TYR A 483 -0.82 -9.43 11.55
C TYR A 483 -1.37 -8.12 10.95
N PRO A 484 -1.02 -6.93 11.44
CA PRO A 484 0.06 -6.57 12.38
C PRO A 484 -0.34 -6.58 13.87
N PHE A 485 -1.47 -7.13 14.25
CA PHE A 485 -1.96 -7.12 15.64
C PHE A 485 -1.61 -8.41 16.39
N GLU A 486 -1.23 -9.46 15.69
CA GLU A 486 -0.74 -10.75 16.21
C GLU A 486 0.59 -11.13 15.54
N GLU A 487 1.36 -11.93 16.23
CA GLU A 487 2.76 -12.23 15.93
C GLU A 487 2.93 -13.43 14.99
N GLN A 488 1.86 -14.17 14.73
CA GLN A 488 1.95 -15.44 14.01
C GLN A 488 1.34 -15.38 12.63
N VAL A 489 2.09 -15.86 11.64
CA VAL A 489 1.62 -16.07 10.25
C VAL A 489 1.60 -17.56 9.96
N ARG A 490 0.42 -18.12 9.68
CA ARG A 490 0.23 -19.52 9.32
C ARG A 490 -0.04 -19.63 7.83
N ILE A 491 0.77 -20.39 7.12
CA ILE A 491 0.61 -20.59 5.67
C ILE A 491 0.30 -22.06 5.43
N THR A 492 -0.82 -22.33 4.74
CA THR A 492 -1.19 -23.66 4.27
C THR A 492 -0.95 -23.73 2.78
N VAL A 493 -0.25 -24.77 2.33
CA VAL A 493 0.00 -25.04 0.91
C VAL A 493 -1.08 -26.02 0.39
N GLU A 494 -1.76 -25.63 -0.66
CA GLU A 494 -2.69 -26.49 -1.40
C GLU A 494 -2.14 -26.73 -2.80
N SER A 495 -2.03 -27.99 -3.19
CA SER A 495 -1.48 -28.39 -4.47
C SER A 495 -2.16 -29.67 -4.97
N PRO A 496 -2.47 -29.78 -6.28
CA PRO A 496 -3.10 -30.98 -6.85
C PRO A 496 -2.15 -32.20 -6.85
N ARG A 497 -0.83 -31.95 -6.77
CA ARG A 497 0.22 -32.97 -6.69
C ARG A 497 1.45 -32.44 -5.96
N PRO A 498 2.33 -33.29 -5.45
CA PRO A 498 3.58 -32.83 -4.84
C PRO A 498 4.44 -32.04 -5.85
N VAL A 499 4.87 -30.84 -5.48
CA VAL A 499 5.64 -29.94 -6.33
C VAL A 499 6.82 -29.34 -5.56
N ALA A 500 7.97 -29.26 -6.21
CA ALA A 500 9.18 -28.66 -5.63
C ALA A 500 9.28 -27.18 -6.04
N PHE A 501 9.31 -26.30 -5.06
CA PHE A 501 9.60 -24.88 -5.27
C PHE A 501 10.10 -24.22 -4.00
N PRO A 502 10.88 -23.12 -4.10
CA PRO A 502 11.28 -22.33 -2.94
C PRO A 502 10.15 -21.38 -2.51
N LEU A 503 9.89 -21.34 -1.21
CA LEU A 503 9.07 -20.33 -0.55
C LEU A 503 9.98 -19.40 0.24
N TYR A 504 9.82 -18.09 0.00
CA TYR A 504 10.56 -17.04 0.70
C TYR A 504 9.63 -16.30 1.66
N LEU A 505 10.04 -16.19 2.91
CA LEU A 505 9.32 -15.46 3.95
C LEU A 505 10.17 -14.29 4.42
N ARG A 506 9.68 -13.06 4.27
CA ARG A 506 10.40 -11.86 4.73
C ARG A 506 10.47 -11.84 6.25
N ILE A 507 11.63 -11.54 6.78
CA ILE A 507 11.81 -11.21 8.20
C ILE A 507 11.89 -9.69 8.33
N PRO A 508 10.86 -9.02 8.86
CA PRO A 508 10.88 -7.57 9.03
C PRO A 508 12.10 -7.11 9.86
N ARG A 509 12.60 -5.90 9.59
CA ARG A 509 13.79 -5.37 10.29
C ARG A 509 13.59 -5.18 11.79
N TRP A 510 12.34 -4.98 12.23
CA TRP A 510 12.02 -4.88 13.65
C TRP A 510 12.04 -6.22 14.39
N CYS A 511 11.85 -7.36 13.69
CA CYS A 511 11.79 -8.69 14.31
C CYS A 511 13.18 -9.30 14.50
N ARG A 512 13.62 -9.44 15.74
CA ARG A 512 14.97 -9.92 16.09
C ARG A 512 15.07 -11.44 16.30
N SER A 513 13.95 -12.10 16.58
CA SER A 513 13.92 -13.49 17.06
C SER A 513 12.82 -14.30 16.36
N ALA A 514 12.73 -14.20 15.03
CA ALA A 514 11.76 -14.96 14.25
C ALA A 514 12.02 -16.47 14.38
N ALA A 515 10.93 -17.26 14.47
CA ALA A 515 10.99 -18.72 14.54
C ALA A 515 10.12 -19.37 13.46
N LEU A 516 10.56 -20.51 12.96
CA LEU A 516 9.91 -21.25 11.89
C LEU A 516 9.51 -22.66 12.34
N ARG A 517 8.27 -23.04 12.03
CA ARG A 517 7.81 -24.43 12.13
C ARG A 517 7.25 -24.88 10.79
N ILE A 518 7.53 -26.13 10.43
CA ILE A 518 6.97 -26.78 9.25
C ILE A 518 6.31 -28.08 9.70
N ASN A 519 5.03 -28.24 9.42
CA ASN A 519 4.22 -29.40 9.85
C ASN A 519 4.35 -29.70 11.36
N GLY A 520 4.41 -28.66 12.16
CA GLY A 520 4.56 -28.72 13.61
C GLY A 520 6.00 -28.89 14.12
N GLN A 521 6.96 -29.23 13.25
CA GLN A 521 8.37 -29.37 13.61
C GLN A 521 9.07 -28.02 13.63
N HIS A 522 9.78 -27.71 14.70
CA HIS A 522 10.62 -26.51 14.78
C HIS A 522 11.83 -26.67 13.84
N ILE A 523 12.12 -25.63 13.05
CA ILE A 523 13.25 -25.60 12.13
C ILE A 523 14.34 -24.71 12.73
N ALA A 524 15.48 -25.32 13.05
CA ALA A 524 16.63 -24.58 13.55
C ALA A 524 17.28 -23.80 12.39
N VAL A 525 16.96 -22.52 12.29
CA VAL A 525 17.55 -21.60 11.31
C VAL A 525 17.76 -20.23 11.95
N ALA A 526 18.91 -19.60 11.66
CA ALA A 526 19.17 -18.23 12.09
C ALA A 526 18.42 -17.25 11.15
N ALA A 527 17.20 -16.91 11.52
CA ALA A 527 16.43 -15.86 10.82
C ALA A 527 17.06 -14.49 11.11
N ARG A 528 17.43 -13.74 10.06
CA ARG A 528 18.06 -12.43 10.20
C ARG A 528 17.10 -11.32 9.88
N PRO A 529 16.96 -10.29 10.73
CA PRO A 529 16.14 -9.11 10.42
C PRO A 529 16.53 -8.48 9.08
N GLY A 530 15.56 -8.16 8.27
CA GLY A 530 15.77 -7.57 6.94
C GLY A 530 16.17 -8.57 5.84
N GLU A 531 16.18 -9.88 6.12
CA GLU A 531 16.43 -10.94 5.16
C GLU A 531 15.18 -11.79 4.91
N TYR A 532 15.32 -12.84 4.12
CA TYR A 532 14.27 -13.81 3.81
C TYR A 532 14.67 -15.20 4.30
N LEU A 533 13.74 -15.93 4.89
CA LEU A 533 13.88 -17.37 5.04
C LEU A 533 13.50 -18.04 3.72
N ARG A 534 14.47 -18.60 3.04
CA ARG A 534 14.27 -19.45 1.85
C ARG A 534 14.02 -20.88 2.31
N ILE A 535 12.86 -21.43 1.96
CA ILE A 535 12.44 -22.80 2.29
C ILE A 535 12.30 -23.55 0.97
N ALA A 536 13.28 -24.35 0.60
CA ALA A 536 13.23 -25.19 -0.60
C ALA A 536 12.91 -26.63 -0.22
N ARG A 537 11.81 -27.13 -0.74
CA ARG A 537 11.37 -28.52 -0.54
C ARG A 537 10.33 -28.93 -1.59
N ARG A 538 10.02 -30.22 -1.62
CA ARG A 538 8.85 -30.75 -2.31
C ARG A 538 7.64 -30.62 -1.40
N TRP A 539 6.74 -29.68 -1.75
CA TRP A 539 5.51 -29.39 -1.01
C TRP A 539 4.41 -30.40 -1.37
N ARG A 540 3.61 -30.75 -0.38
CA ARG A 540 2.39 -31.54 -0.52
C ARG A 540 1.20 -30.74 -0.08
N SER A 541 0.00 -31.10 -0.58
CA SER A 541 -1.23 -30.45 -0.13
C SER A 541 -1.41 -30.63 1.38
N ASN A 542 -1.83 -29.55 2.05
CA ASN A 542 -1.96 -29.40 3.51
C ASN A 542 -0.63 -29.31 4.27
N ASP A 543 0.51 -29.16 3.61
CA ASP A 543 1.74 -28.76 4.31
C ASP A 543 1.53 -27.39 4.96
N ARG A 544 1.97 -27.24 6.21
CA ARG A 544 1.79 -26.05 7.02
C ARG A 544 3.12 -25.42 7.39
N VAL A 545 3.22 -24.13 7.15
CA VAL A 545 4.34 -23.29 7.59
C VAL A 545 3.81 -22.30 8.62
N VAL A 546 4.48 -22.21 9.75
CA VAL A 546 4.18 -21.23 10.79
C VAL A 546 5.41 -20.40 11.02
N LEU A 547 5.28 -19.11 10.74
CA LEU A 547 6.29 -18.10 11.03
C LEU A 547 5.83 -17.31 12.25
N ASP A 548 6.61 -17.38 13.31
CA ASP A 548 6.44 -16.56 14.49
C ASP A 548 7.34 -15.32 14.36
N LEU A 549 6.77 -14.15 14.50
CA LEU A 549 7.43 -12.85 14.44
C LEU A 549 7.22 -12.12 15.78
N PRO A 550 7.96 -12.51 16.85
CA PRO A 550 7.79 -11.90 18.17
C PRO A 550 7.94 -10.39 18.11
N MET A 551 6.93 -9.67 18.59
CA MET A 551 6.90 -8.22 18.63
C MET A 551 7.45 -7.73 19.97
N GLU A 552 8.38 -6.79 19.88
CA GLU A 552 8.95 -6.13 21.05
C GLU A 552 8.53 -4.66 21.04
N LEU A 553 8.42 -4.08 22.24
CA LEU A 553 8.31 -2.63 22.38
C LEU A 553 9.61 -1.97 21.93
N GLY A 554 9.47 -0.92 21.13
CA GLY A 554 10.56 -0.07 20.66
C GLY A 554 10.30 1.39 21.02
N VAL A 555 11.36 2.11 21.39
CA VAL A 555 11.31 3.56 21.54
C VAL A 555 12.31 4.15 20.57
N ARG A 556 11.81 4.93 19.60
CA ARG A 556 12.64 5.63 18.62
C ARG A 556 12.81 7.08 19.07
N GLU A 557 14.04 7.56 19.12
CA GLU A 557 14.37 8.97 19.41
C GLU A 557 14.51 9.76 18.11
N TRP A 558 13.88 10.91 18.06
CA TRP A 558 13.91 11.86 16.96
C TRP A 558 14.75 13.09 17.32
N ARG A 559 16.07 12.97 17.17
CA ARG A 559 17.04 13.98 17.65
C ARG A 559 16.85 15.34 17.01
N LYS A 560 16.52 15.39 15.73
CA LYS A 560 16.26 16.66 15.02
C LYS A 560 14.92 17.28 15.43
N ASN A 561 14.00 16.50 16.00
CA ASN A 561 12.70 16.96 16.50
C ASN A 561 12.68 16.99 18.03
N LYS A 562 13.53 17.85 18.61
CA LYS A 562 13.57 18.18 20.05
C LYS A 562 13.84 16.95 20.93
N ASN A 563 14.56 15.93 20.45
CA ASN A 563 14.76 14.65 21.11
C ASN A 563 13.43 13.99 21.55
N SER A 564 12.36 14.25 20.78
CA SER A 564 11.06 13.58 21.00
C SER A 564 11.17 12.09 20.75
N VAL A 565 10.20 11.33 21.24
CA VAL A 565 10.16 9.87 21.05
C VAL A 565 8.86 9.41 20.42
N SER A 566 8.94 8.34 19.63
CA SER A 566 7.78 7.54 19.25
C SER A 566 7.89 6.13 19.81
N VAL A 567 6.75 5.45 19.97
CA VAL A 567 6.68 4.12 20.58
C VAL A 567 6.12 3.16 19.55
N ASP A 568 6.82 2.04 19.35
CA ASP A 568 6.45 1.00 18.41
C ASP A 568 6.21 -0.33 19.12
N TYR A 569 5.33 -1.16 18.57
CA TYR A 569 5.21 -2.56 18.90
C TYR A 569 5.10 -3.37 17.60
N GLY A 570 6.17 -4.06 17.26
CA GLY A 570 6.32 -4.64 15.92
C GLY A 570 6.26 -3.56 14.85
N PRO A 571 5.40 -3.69 13.81
CA PRO A 571 5.27 -2.71 12.73
C PRO A 571 4.35 -1.52 13.08
N LEU A 572 3.66 -1.56 14.22
CA LEU A 572 2.72 -0.52 14.63
C LEU A 572 3.41 0.55 15.46
N THR A 573 3.26 1.80 15.03
CA THR A 573 3.55 2.98 15.84
C THR A 573 2.31 3.37 16.64
N PHE A 574 2.49 3.87 17.85
CA PHE A 574 1.40 4.22 18.76
C PHE A 574 1.29 5.74 18.96
N SER A 575 0.07 6.20 19.03
CA SER A 575 -0.32 7.58 19.26
C SER A 575 -1.13 7.70 20.54
N LEU A 576 -1.10 8.85 21.20
CA LEU A 576 -2.02 9.17 22.29
C LEU A 576 -3.47 8.98 21.83
N ALA A 577 -4.27 8.30 22.63
CA ALA A 577 -5.70 8.15 22.42
C ALA A 577 -6.42 9.44 22.86
N ILE A 578 -6.56 10.37 21.94
CA ILE A 578 -7.32 11.61 22.16
C ILE A 578 -8.80 11.29 21.96
N ALA A 579 -9.66 11.69 22.90
CA ALA A 579 -11.10 11.59 22.70
C ALA A 579 -11.52 12.56 21.58
N GLU A 580 -12.31 12.09 20.62
CA GLU A 580 -12.68 12.82 19.41
C GLU A 580 -14.15 13.24 19.44
N ARG A 581 -14.42 14.49 19.15
CA ARG A 581 -15.77 15.03 18.94
C ARG A 581 -15.96 15.36 17.47
N TYR A 582 -16.82 14.61 16.80
CA TYR A 582 -17.16 14.83 15.40
C TYR A 582 -18.25 15.88 15.28
N VAL A 583 -18.01 16.88 14.47
CA VAL A 583 -18.97 17.94 14.12
C VAL A 583 -19.24 17.84 12.62
N GLN A 584 -20.44 17.40 12.28
CA GLN A 584 -20.84 17.29 10.87
C GLN A 584 -20.95 18.68 10.23
N ARG A 585 -20.48 18.79 8.98
CA ARG A 585 -20.54 19.97 8.13
C ARG A 585 -21.18 19.62 6.79
N SER A 586 -21.66 20.63 6.10
CA SER A 586 -22.10 20.51 4.70
C SER A 586 -20.86 20.28 3.81
N SER A 587 -20.81 19.14 3.13
CA SER A 587 -19.73 18.84 2.19
C SER A 587 -19.76 19.72 0.94
N THR A 588 -20.93 20.28 0.57
CA THR A 588 -21.07 21.23 -0.54
C THR A 588 -20.55 22.63 -0.20
N GLU A 589 -20.71 23.06 1.06
CA GLU A 589 -20.21 24.35 1.52
C GLU A 589 -18.69 24.32 1.83
N THR A 590 -18.16 23.16 2.11
CA THR A 590 -16.76 22.94 2.46
C THR A 590 -15.94 22.30 1.32
N VAL A 591 -16.48 22.27 0.11
CA VAL A 591 -15.77 21.83 -1.11
C VAL A 591 -14.46 22.59 -1.25
N GLN A 592 -13.40 21.86 -1.49
CA GLN A 592 -12.06 22.43 -1.55
C GLN A 592 -11.64 22.72 -2.99
N ARG A 593 -11.12 23.94 -3.21
CA ARG A 593 -10.54 24.41 -4.48
C ARG A 593 -11.41 24.03 -5.70
N ASP A 594 -10.89 23.14 -6.54
CA ASP A 594 -11.46 22.72 -7.81
C ASP A 594 -12.21 21.38 -7.75
N ALA A 595 -12.34 20.77 -6.57
CA ALA A 595 -13.25 19.65 -6.38
C ALA A 595 -14.70 20.11 -6.62
N ARG A 596 -15.46 19.32 -7.37
CA ARG A 596 -16.83 19.66 -7.81
C ARG A 596 -17.75 18.46 -7.71
N TRP A 597 -18.98 18.72 -7.27
CA TRP A 597 -20.05 17.75 -7.29
C TRP A 597 -20.56 17.51 -8.73
N GLN A 598 -20.86 16.25 -9.03
CA GLN A 598 -21.60 15.91 -10.23
C GLN A 598 -23.06 16.41 -10.11
N GLU A 599 -23.64 16.87 -11.19
CA GLU A 599 -25.03 17.29 -11.22
C GLU A 599 -25.95 16.12 -10.81
N GLY A 600 -26.89 16.38 -9.91
CA GLY A 600 -27.82 15.39 -9.38
C GLY A 600 -27.26 14.48 -8.28
N ALA A 601 -26.01 14.65 -7.85
CA ALA A 601 -25.45 13.91 -6.74
C ALA A 601 -26.13 14.28 -5.40
N ASP A 602 -26.46 13.26 -4.61
CA ASP A 602 -27.08 13.45 -3.28
C ASP A 602 -25.99 13.69 -2.22
N ALA A 603 -25.70 14.95 -1.96
CA ALA A 603 -24.70 15.37 -0.98
C ALA A 603 -25.03 14.95 0.46
N SER A 604 -26.30 14.69 0.79
CA SER A 604 -26.71 14.29 2.16
C SER A 604 -26.13 12.92 2.56
N ARG A 605 -25.83 12.07 1.59
CA ARG A 605 -25.19 10.76 1.80
C ARG A 605 -23.68 10.84 2.05
N TRP A 606 -23.08 12.01 1.85
CA TRP A 606 -21.62 12.22 1.87
C TRP A 606 -21.26 13.41 2.78
N PRO A 607 -21.45 13.28 4.10
CA PRO A 607 -21.15 14.36 5.04
C PRO A 607 -19.65 14.61 5.16
N ALA A 608 -19.30 15.87 5.46
CA ALA A 608 -17.98 16.26 5.91
C ALA A 608 -17.96 16.37 7.44
N PHE A 609 -16.77 16.25 8.04
CA PHE A 609 -16.62 16.32 9.49
C PHE A 609 -15.41 17.15 9.88
N GLU A 610 -15.63 18.03 10.84
CA GLU A 610 -14.55 18.52 11.70
C GLU A 610 -14.40 17.58 12.88
N ILE A 611 -13.17 17.36 13.31
CA ILE A 611 -12.87 16.55 14.49
C ILE A 611 -12.10 17.42 15.47
N GLN A 612 -12.63 17.54 16.68
CA GLN A 612 -12.07 18.37 17.73
C GLN A 612 -11.68 17.50 18.94
N PRO A 613 -10.61 17.85 19.68
CA PRO A 613 -10.22 17.11 20.86
C PRO A 613 -11.26 17.29 21.96
N ALA A 614 -11.71 16.19 22.55
CA ALA A 614 -12.59 16.13 23.71
C ALA A 614 -11.87 15.67 24.99
N SER A 615 -10.55 15.52 24.94
CA SER A 615 -9.67 15.26 26.07
C SER A 615 -8.36 16.04 25.90
N ALA A 616 -7.58 16.16 26.98
CA ALA A 616 -6.23 16.71 26.92
C ALA A 616 -5.35 15.86 25.97
N TRP A 617 -4.41 16.51 25.31
CA TRP A 617 -3.49 15.91 24.34
C TRP A 617 -2.01 16.26 24.60
N ASN A 618 -1.75 17.28 25.38
CA ASN A 618 -0.43 17.88 25.61
C ASN A 618 0.30 17.20 26.77
N TYR A 619 0.78 15.98 26.54
CA TYR A 619 1.49 15.18 27.55
C TYR A 619 2.95 14.95 27.19
N GLY A 620 3.83 15.01 28.19
CA GLY A 620 5.17 14.43 28.15
C GLY A 620 5.15 13.00 28.70
N LEU A 621 5.86 12.08 28.06
CA LEU A 621 6.00 10.70 28.54
C LEU A 621 7.02 10.60 29.66
N ARG A 622 6.68 9.84 30.71
CA ARG A 622 7.61 9.46 31.76
C ARG A 622 8.26 8.14 31.37
N LEU A 623 9.55 8.17 31.08
CA LEU A 623 10.30 6.98 30.68
C LEU A 623 11.26 6.54 31.80
N ASN A 624 11.47 5.22 31.89
CA ASN A 624 12.55 4.65 32.68
C ASN A 624 13.86 4.87 31.89
N GLU A 625 14.80 5.65 32.43
CA GLU A 625 16.05 5.98 31.75
C GLU A 625 16.91 4.74 31.45
N SER A 626 16.90 3.74 32.34
CA SER A 626 17.71 2.52 32.16
C SER A 626 17.10 1.53 31.16
N ASP A 627 15.77 1.51 31.04
CA ASP A 627 15.04 0.67 30.10
C ASP A 627 13.74 1.36 29.67
N PRO A 628 13.77 2.23 28.65
CA PRO A 628 12.57 2.97 28.22
C PRO A 628 11.40 2.09 27.82
N ARG A 629 11.65 0.84 27.37
CA ARG A 629 10.60 -0.11 26.98
C ARG A 629 9.74 -0.56 28.16
N SER A 630 10.35 -0.67 29.35
CA SER A 630 9.64 -1.06 30.57
C SER A 630 8.60 -0.04 31.04
N SER A 631 8.58 1.17 30.44
CA SER A 631 7.60 2.22 30.72
C SER A 631 6.22 1.95 30.09
N PHE A 632 6.10 0.89 29.30
CA PHE A 632 4.89 0.59 28.55
C PHE A 632 4.37 -0.82 28.86
N THR A 633 3.05 -0.95 28.90
CA THR A 633 2.37 -2.24 29.04
C THR A 633 1.46 -2.47 27.85
N VAL A 634 1.62 -3.60 27.17
CA VAL A 634 0.77 -4.02 26.07
C VAL A 634 -0.54 -4.55 26.60
N VAL A 635 -1.66 -4.02 26.12
CA VAL A 635 -3.02 -4.45 26.46
C VAL A 635 -3.71 -4.95 25.21
N ARG A 636 -4.03 -6.24 25.17
CA ARG A 636 -4.81 -6.85 24.10
C ARG A 636 -6.30 -6.71 24.38
N LYS A 637 -7.08 -6.44 23.35
CA LYS A 637 -8.53 -6.27 23.39
C LYS A 637 -9.19 -7.27 22.43
N SER A 638 -10.51 -7.38 22.52
CA SER A 638 -11.28 -8.19 21.57
C SER A 638 -11.10 -7.67 20.14
N TRP A 639 -11.12 -8.59 19.21
CA TRP A 639 -11.12 -8.24 17.77
C TRP A 639 -12.40 -7.48 17.42
N PRO A 640 -12.34 -6.44 16.57
CA PRO A 640 -13.51 -5.66 16.18
C PRO A 640 -14.55 -6.52 15.44
N ALA A 641 -15.82 -6.38 15.83
CA ALA A 641 -16.90 -7.20 15.28
C ALA A 641 -17.15 -6.95 13.78
N ASP A 642 -16.88 -5.73 13.30
CA ASP A 642 -17.00 -5.33 11.91
C ASP A 642 -15.75 -5.65 11.06
N GLY A 643 -14.73 -6.24 11.68
CA GLY A 643 -13.47 -6.61 11.02
C GLY A 643 -12.56 -5.43 10.69
N ASN A 644 -12.83 -4.19 11.15
CA ASN A 644 -12.00 -3.02 10.89
C ASN A 644 -11.14 -2.60 12.09
N PRO A 645 -9.89 -3.07 12.23
CA PRO A 645 -9.03 -2.75 13.36
C PRO A 645 -8.52 -1.29 13.35
N PHE A 646 -8.70 -0.56 12.25
CA PHE A 646 -8.34 0.85 12.12
C PHE A 646 -9.53 1.80 12.34
N ALA A 647 -10.72 1.29 12.64
CA ALA A 647 -11.84 2.15 13.02
C ALA A 647 -11.58 2.81 14.38
N THR A 648 -12.07 4.04 14.54
CA THR A 648 -11.92 4.80 15.79
C THR A 648 -12.42 3.99 16.98
N GLY A 649 -11.56 3.82 18.00
CA GLY A 649 -11.87 3.09 19.22
C GLY A 649 -11.91 1.56 19.11
N GLN A 650 -11.68 0.97 17.93
CA GLN A 650 -11.82 -0.46 17.68
C GLN A 650 -10.50 -1.24 17.64
N ALA A 651 -9.36 -0.56 17.76
CA ALA A 651 -8.06 -1.23 17.70
C ALA A 651 -7.95 -2.37 18.72
N PRO A 652 -7.55 -3.59 18.30
CA PRO A 652 -7.50 -4.77 19.19
C PRO A 652 -6.28 -4.77 20.12
N ILE A 653 -5.46 -3.74 20.08
CA ILE A 653 -4.27 -3.55 20.91
C ILE A 653 -4.14 -2.09 21.32
N GLU A 654 -3.70 -1.86 22.54
CA GLU A 654 -3.31 -0.54 23.05
C GLU A 654 -2.10 -0.67 23.96
N LEU A 655 -1.39 0.44 24.21
CA LEU A 655 -0.36 0.51 25.24
C LEU A 655 -0.84 1.38 26.39
N ARG A 656 -0.40 1.04 27.60
CA ARG A 656 -0.48 1.89 28.78
C ARG A 656 0.90 2.47 29.06
N ALA A 657 0.90 3.76 29.33
CA ALA A 657 2.08 4.52 29.72
C ALA A 657 1.76 5.48 30.86
N THR A 658 2.75 6.15 31.40
CA THR A 658 2.56 7.26 32.33
C THR A 658 3.15 8.55 31.76
N GLY A 659 2.52 9.67 32.10
CA GLY A 659 2.98 10.98 31.66
C GLY A 659 2.44 12.10 32.52
N ARG A 660 2.84 13.32 32.23
CA ARG A 660 2.33 14.53 32.87
C ARG A 660 1.88 15.51 31.80
N LYS A 661 0.85 16.28 32.10
CA LYS A 661 0.46 17.41 31.23
C LYS A 661 1.58 18.42 31.10
N LEU A 662 1.62 19.06 29.96
CA LEU A 662 2.50 20.18 29.66
C LEU A 662 1.64 21.40 29.32
N PRO A 663 1.17 22.17 30.33
CA PRO A 663 0.23 23.28 30.09
C PRO A 663 0.76 24.34 29.10
N SER A 664 2.08 24.50 29.00
CA SER A 664 2.71 25.43 28.05
C SER A 664 2.74 24.93 26.60
N TRP A 665 2.41 23.66 26.36
CA TRP A 665 2.33 23.11 25.01
C TRP A 665 0.89 23.20 24.51
N GLU A 666 0.56 24.31 23.90
CA GLU A 666 -0.79 24.69 23.49
C GLU A 666 -0.98 24.62 21.97
N ILE A 667 -2.12 25.04 21.49
CA ILE A 667 -2.38 25.30 20.06
C ILE A 667 -1.72 26.63 19.72
N ASP A 668 -0.98 26.66 18.60
CA ASP A 668 -0.27 27.85 18.13
C ASP A 668 -1.20 28.85 17.40
N GLU A 669 -0.64 29.94 16.96
CA GLU A 669 -1.33 31.01 16.23
C GLU A 669 -1.93 30.54 14.89
N HIS A 670 -1.42 29.43 14.35
CA HIS A 670 -1.95 28.82 13.11
C HIS A 670 -3.06 27.79 13.39
N GLY A 671 -3.36 27.52 14.68
CA GLY A 671 -4.36 26.53 15.08
C GLY A 671 -3.90 25.10 15.00
N LEU A 672 -2.59 24.86 14.92
CA LEU A 672 -1.94 23.57 15.04
C LEU A 672 -1.42 23.36 16.47
N CYS A 673 -1.05 22.13 16.87
CA CYS A 673 -0.27 22.00 18.10
C CYS A 673 1.04 22.79 17.96
N ALA A 674 1.47 23.48 19.02
CA ALA A 674 2.73 24.21 18.96
C ALA A 674 3.92 23.27 18.71
N VAL A 675 5.07 23.85 18.36
CA VAL A 675 6.34 23.11 18.22
C VAL A 675 6.59 22.28 19.49
N LEU A 676 7.05 21.05 19.31
CA LEU A 676 7.40 20.16 20.42
C LEU A 676 8.32 20.86 21.45
N PRO A 677 8.04 20.75 22.75
CA PRO A 677 8.99 21.11 23.79
C PRO A 677 10.30 20.31 23.64
N GLN A 678 11.42 20.94 24.01
CA GLN A 678 12.72 20.24 24.04
C GLN A 678 12.69 19.16 25.12
N SER A 679 12.96 17.92 24.75
CA SER A 679 13.13 16.81 25.70
C SER A 679 14.54 16.78 26.29
N PRO A 680 14.68 16.47 27.59
CA PRO A 680 13.61 16.27 28.56
C PRO A 680 12.97 17.60 28.98
N VAL A 681 11.64 17.57 29.27
CA VAL A 681 10.88 18.74 29.71
C VAL A 681 10.41 18.54 31.16
N ALA A 682 10.46 19.62 31.97
CA ALA A 682 9.94 19.60 33.33
C ALA A 682 8.42 19.85 33.36
N SER A 683 7.73 19.21 34.30
CA SER A 683 6.32 19.47 34.60
C SER A 683 6.00 19.08 36.03
N ASP A 684 5.31 19.98 36.74
CA ASP A 684 4.84 19.75 38.13
C ASP A 684 3.42 19.14 38.16
N GLU A 685 2.79 18.95 37.00
CA GLU A 685 1.47 18.35 36.89
C GLU A 685 1.45 16.91 37.45
N PRO A 686 0.30 16.44 37.95
CA PRO A 686 0.17 15.06 38.42
C PRO A 686 0.53 14.04 37.35
N VAL A 687 1.09 12.89 37.79
CA VAL A 687 1.31 11.76 36.89
C VAL A 687 -0.03 11.12 36.56
N GLU A 688 -0.31 11.00 35.28
CA GLU A 688 -1.54 10.34 34.77
C GLU A 688 -1.19 9.07 33.99
N THR A 689 -2.12 8.13 33.98
CA THR A 689 -2.05 6.94 33.10
C THR A 689 -2.57 7.31 31.72
N LEU A 690 -1.75 7.11 30.73
CA LEU A 690 -2.06 7.41 29.33
C LEU A 690 -2.41 6.13 28.57
N ARG A 691 -3.35 6.26 27.65
CA ARG A 691 -3.65 5.23 26.66
C ARG A 691 -3.03 5.62 25.33
N LEU A 692 -2.31 4.68 24.72
CA LEU A 692 -1.79 4.84 23.37
C LEU A 692 -2.45 3.79 22.48
N ILE A 693 -2.86 4.18 21.28
CA ILE A 693 -3.52 3.32 20.28
C ILE A 693 -2.69 3.31 19.00
N PRO A 694 -2.82 2.31 18.12
CA PRO A 694 -2.14 2.33 16.83
C PRO A 694 -2.40 3.62 16.07
N MET A 695 -1.34 4.23 15.57
CA MET A 695 -1.35 5.52 14.90
C MET A 695 -2.34 5.54 13.71
N GLY A 696 -2.46 4.43 12.97
CA GLY A 696 -3.42 4.29 11.87
C GLY A 696 -4.89 4.30 12.31
N ALA A 697 -5.19 4.06 13.60
CA ALA A 697 -6.54 4.10 14.15
C ALA A 697 -6.90 5.46 14.79
N ALA A 698 -5.94 6.40 14.90
CA ALA A 698 -6.10 7.69 15.52
C ALA A 698 -6.36 8.79 14.48
N ARG A 699 -7.52 9.46 14.53
CA ARG A 699 -7.82 10.60 13.65
C ARG A 699 -7.25 11.90 14.19
N LEU A 700 -7.37 12.13 15.51
CA LEU A 700 -6.54 13.09 16.23
C LEU A 700 -5.43 12.32 16.94
N ARG A 701 -4.21 12.84 16.93
CA ARG A 701 -3.07 12.06 17.38
C ARG A 701 -1.88 12.89 17.85
N ILE A 702 -1.15 12.35 18.78
CA ILE A 702 0.22 12.71 19.12
C ILE A 702 1.02 11.39 19.04
N ALA A 703 1.88 11.26 18.06
CA ALA A 703 2.71 10.08 17.84
C ALA A 703 4.21 10.34 18.09
N ALA A 704 4.63 11.61 18.09
CA ALA A 704 5.93 12.05 18.59
C ALA A 704 5.73 12.83 19.90
N PHE A 705 6.33 12.32 20.97
CA PHE A 705 6.11 12.82 22.33
C PHE A 705 7.36 13.50 22.88
N PRO A 706 7.21 14.62 23.62
CA PRO A 706 8.25 15.06 24.54
C PRO A 706 8.45 14.01 25.64
N THR A 707 9.66 13.91 26.20
CA THR A 707 9.93 13.11 27.41
C THR A 707 10.09 14.00 28.63
N LEU A 708 9.67 13.49 29.80
CA LEU A 708 9.85 14.17 31.08
C LEU A 708 11.26 13.94 31.61
N GLY A 709 11.82 14.95 32.31
CA GLY A 709 13.03 14.84 33.10
C GLY A 709 12.80 14.27 34.50
#